data_de2a2c11f25033a6f653cda4e154ef1d
#
_entry.id   de2a2c11f25033a6f653cda4e154ef1d
#
_cell.length_a   1.000
_cell.length_b   1.000
_cell.length_c   1.000
_cell.angle_alpha   90.00
_cell.angle_beta   90.00
_cell.angle_gamma   90.00
#
_symmetry.space_group_name_H-M   'P 1'
#
loop_
_entity.id
_entity.type
_entity.pdbx_description
1 polymer ?
#
loop_
_entity_poly.entity_id
_entity_poly.type
_entity_poly.pdbx_seq_one_letter_code
_entity_poly.pdbx_strand_id
1 'polypeptide(L)'
;MSATTETQTEKLTFRIYKDGEPQKFKRLQDNIFQASWSHKCPTYVQSTPPCQGSCPSGEDIRGYLNIVRGVEKPPVGADGKPVMPWQEYAWRRLTEANPLPAVMGRVCPAPCETGCNRNMVEDHVGINSVEHFLGEYAIANNLQFNKPSKLTGKKVAVLGGGPAGLSVAYQLSLKGHSVTIFDDHEFLGGMMRYGIPGYRTPRDVLDAEIQRILNLGVEVKLKCRVGTDISMDQINKDFDAVFLGLGAQGGRPLPVEGTENVSNIVTATSFLKAFNDGRLKHVGKRVVVVGGGDTSIDVATVARRLGHITTSKPTDWEGAIAGQMAQDVADISMRQGADVILTSVFPVDKMMASKPEIDHAQAEGIDIMGGWMPVAVIKDANNRATALRVCQCEAKMVGGRLEIKKIDGSEKDLPADLIVSAIGQSIDFTGLEVFNNGKGAISTDKAYAVQGKPGVYAGGDVIRPHLLTTAIGHGAIAADGIDQFLLGVEAGRRPKIDVHVFDLMRKLAEKGTTIGRISEPLCGTDTSKAAVHNYDNRSDRYVIAHDELFLGHFQYTPRNKRHITHLNKESALGNFEERLDPLDDKQVVGEAKRCMSCGLCFECDNCVVYCPQTAVYKVKKTESTTGRYVATDYDKCIGCHICRDVCPTGYIQMGLGE
;
A
#
# COMPACT_ATOMS: atom_id res chain seq x y z
N MET A 1 -17.58 39.48 -2.41
CA MET A 1 -17.89 38.23 -1.73
C MET A 1 -17.10 37.13 -2.40
N SER A 2 -16.29 36.46 -1.64
CA SER A 2 -15.21 35.65 -2.13
C SER A 2 -15.67 34.28 -2.61
N ALA A 3 -14.96 33.70 -3.56
CA ALA A 3 -15.12 32.35 -4.07
C ALA A 3 -15.20 31.24 -2.99
N THR A 4 -14.85 31.57 -1.76
CA THR A 4 -14.91 30.69 -0.59
C THR A 4 -16.33 30.34 -0.13
N THR A 5 -17.32 31.23 -0.38
CA THR A 5 -18.71 30.99 0.07
C THR A 5 -19.44 30.05 -0.88
N GLU A 6 -19.18 30.12 -2.18
CA GLU A 6 -19.75 29.21 -3.17
C GLU A 6 -19.21 27.78 -2.99
N THR A 7 -17.91 27.63 -2.73
CA THR A 7 -17.29 26.32 -2.50
C THR A 7 -17.82 25.63 -1.24
N GLN A 8 -18.15 26.38 -0.18
CA GLN A 8 -18.77 25.80 1.03
C GLN A 8 -20.21 25.37 0.83
N THR A 9 -21.00 26.16 0.10
CA THR A 9 -22.40 25.82 -0.20
C THR A 9 -22.50 24.58 -1.07
N GLU A 10 -21.60 24.43 -2.02
CA GLU A 10 -21.50 23.25 -2.86
C GLU A 10 -21.14 21.99 -2.07
N LYS A 11 -20.20 22.05 -1.13
CA LYS A 11 -19.81 20.92 -0.26
C LYS A 11 -20.97 20.42 0.62
N LEU A 12 -21.98 21.21 0.87
CA LEU A 12 -23.14 20.83 1.67
C LEU A 12 -24.24 20.12 0.86
N THR A 13 -24.10 19.98 -0.46
CA THR A 13 -25.14 19.42 -1.33
C THR A 13 -24.97 17.97 -1.72
N PHE A 14 -24.13 17.19 -1.03
CA PHE A 14 -23.86 15.78 -1.34
C PHE A 14 -23.37 15.55 -2.77
N ARG A 15 -22.59 16.46 -3.31
CA ARG A 15 -22.01 16.37 -4.64
C ARG A 15 -20.52 16.36 -4.55
N ILE A 16 -19.87 15.70 -5.50
CA ILE A 16 -18.44 15.75 -5.64
C ILE A 16 -18.01 17.14 -6.10
N TYR A 17 -16.99 17.65 -5.46
CA TYR A 17 -16.30 18.85 -5.86
C TYR A 17 -14.90 18.51 -6.35
N LYS A 18 -14.82 18.35 -7.66
CA LYS A 18 -13.59 18.54 -8.40
C LYS A 18 -13.83 19.71 -9.34
N ASP A 19 -13.10 20.79 -9.16
CA ASP A 19 -13.18 21.95 -10.03
C ASP A 19 -12.98 21.54 -11.48
N GLY A 20 -13.92 21.91 -12.36
CA GLY A 20 -13.82 21.72 -13.80
C GLY A 20 -14.33 20.39 -14.36
N GLU A 21 -14.77 19.43 -13.56
CA GLU A 21 -15.38 18.20 -14.09
C GLU A 21 -16.91 18.21 -14.02
N PRO A 22 -17.62 18.10 -15.17
CA PRO A 22 -19.06 17.97 -15.16
C PRO A 22 -19.46 16.62 -14.58
N GLN A 23 -20.22 16.65 -13.51
CA GLN A 23 -20.65 15.43 -12.83
C GLN A 23 -22.00 14.97 -13.35
N LYS A 24 -22.04 13.75 -13.85
CA LYS A 24 -23.28 13.09 -14.28
C LYS A 24 -23.87 12.32 -13.11
N PHE A 25 -24.61 12.98 -12.24
CA PHE A 25 -25.47 12.26 -11.31
C PHE A 25 -26.75 11.85 -12.02
N LYS A 26 -27.11 10.57 -11.87
CA LYS A 26 -28.48 10.17 -12.14
C LYS A 26 -29.38 10.96 -11.17
N ARG A 27 -30.46 11.54 -11.67
CA ARG A 27 -31.41 12.22 -10.79
C ARG A 27 -31.96 11.19 -9.82
N LEU A 28 -32.00 11.51 -8.54
CA LEU A 28 -32.61 10.67 -7.51
C LEU A 28 -34.02 10.23 -7.90
N GLN A 29 -34.76 11.15 -8.47
CA GLN A 29 -36.11 10.97 -8.99
C GLN A 29 -36.20 9.90 -10.08
N ASP A 30 -35.20 9.81 -10.94
CA ASP A 30 -35.17 8.84 -12.05
C ASP A 30 -34.92 7.40 -11.56
N ASN A 31 -34.33 7.23 -10.40
CA ASN A 31 -33.96 5.92 -9.84
C ASN A 31 -34.89 5.42 -8.72
N ILE A 32 -35.40 6.32 -7.85
CA ILE A 32 -36.12 5.92 -6.64
C ILE A 32 -37.64 5.93 -6.85
N PHE A 33 -38.17 6.84 -7.68
CA PHE A 33 -39.62 7.06 -7.80
C PHE A 33 -40.26 6.41 -9.03
N GLN A 34 -39.47 5.70 -9.84
CA GLN A 34 -40.00 4.81 -10.88
C GLN A 34 -40.31 3.44 -10.27
N ALA A 35 -41.27 3.36 -9.39
CA ALA A 35 -41.73 2.11 -8.84
C ALA A 35 -42.28 1.22 -9.95
N SER A 36 -41.45 0.34 -10.50
CA SER A 36 -41.87 -0.71 -11.40
C SER A 36 -42.12 -1.97 -10.60
N TRP A 37 -43.31 -2.53 -10.73
CA TRP A 37 -43.58 -3.85 -10.19
C TRP A 37 -42.69 -4.89 -10.86
N SER A 38 -42.07 -5.79 -10.08
CA SER A 38 -41.31 -6.90 -10.62
C SER A 38 -41.42 -8.14 -9.73
N HIS A 39 -41.05 -9.30 -10.28
CA HIS A 39 -41.01 -10.58 -9.56
C HIS A 39 -39.70 -10.80 -8.80
N LYS A 40 -38.77 -9.83 -8.81
CA LYS A 40 -37.51 -9.90 -8.08
C LYS A 40 -37.71 -9.47 -6.63
N CYS A 41 -37.00 -10.14 -5.74
CA CYS A 41 -37.01 -9.87 -4.31
C CYS A 41 -35.70 -9.26 -3.83
N PRO A 42 -35.69 -8.50 -2.74
CA PRO A 42 -34.46 -8.06 -2.11
C PRO A 42 -33.59 -9.26 -1.70
N THR A 43 -32.33 -9.24 -2.13
CA THR A 43 -31.28 -10.16 -1.71
C THR A 43 -30.23 -9.37 -0.93
N TYR A 44 -29.84 -9.86 0.21
CA TYR A 44 -28.84 -9.23 1.07
C TYR A 44 -27.46 -9.74 0.67
N VAL A 45 -26.62 -8.88 0.11
CA VAL A 45 -25.36 -9.27 -0.52
C VAL A 45 -24.19 -8.60 0.20
N GLN A 46 -23.35 -9.42 0.81
CA GLN A 46 -22.05 -8.96 1.28
C GLN A 46 -21.09 -8.85 0.08
N SER A 47 -20.40 -7.71 -0.01
CA SER A 47 -19.46 -7.45 -1.10
C SER A 47 -18.20 -6.79 -0.56
N THR A 48 -17.12 -6.89 -1.33
CA THR A 48 -15.86 -6.24 -1.02
C THR A 48 -15.95 -4.73 -1.27
N PRO A 49 -15.51 -3.90 -0.32
CA PRO A 49 -15.39 -2.47 -0.57
C PRO A 49 -14.23 -2.18 -1.54
N PRO A 50 -14.33 -1.13 -2.38
CA PRO A 50 -13.30 -0.83 -3.37
C PRO A 50 -11.94 -0.46 -2.74
N CYS A 51 -11.90 0.11 -1.55
CA CYS A 51 -10.65 0.36 -0.83
C CYS A 51 -9.86 -0.93 -0.56
N GLN A 52 -10.53 -2.00 -0.10
CA GLN A 52 -9.90 -3.32 0.08
C GLN A 52 -9.48 -3.92 -1.27
N GLY A 53 -10.31 -3.79 -2.30
CA GLY A 53 -10.00 -4.23 -3.66
C GLY A 53 -8.76 -3.56 -4.25
N SER A 54 -8.49 -2.33 -3.84
CA SER A 54 -7.34 -1.54 -4.27
C SER A 54 -6.09 -1.74 -3.42
N CYS A 55 -6.20 -2.34 -2.22
CA CYS A 55 -5.05 -2.57 -1.34
C CYS A 55 -4.22 -3.76 -1.83
N PRO A 56 -2.93 -3.58 -2.18
CA PRO A 56 -2.10 -4.69 -2.66
C PRO A 56 -1.77 -5.73 -1.59
N SER A 57 -1.67 -5.32 -0.31
CA SER A 57 -1.42 -6.23 0.81
C SER A 57 -2.65 -7.04 1.22
N GLY A 58 -3.85 -6.60 0.80
CA GLY A 58 -5.10 -7.31 1.10
C GLY A 58 -5.61 -7.10 2.52
N GLU A 59 -5.43 -5.90 3.07
CA GLU A 59 -5.90 -5.54 4.40
C GLU A 59 -7.43 -5.52 4.52
N ASP A 60 -7.95 -5.97 5.65
CA ASP A 60 -9.37 -5.80 6.03
C ASP A 60 -9.63 -4.36 6.51
N ILE A 61 -9.55 -3.42 5.56
CA ILE A 61 -9.67 -1.98 5.83
C ILE A 61 -11.01 -1.66 6.48
N ARG A 62 -12.11 -2.18 5.93
CA ARG A 62 -13.44 -1.97 6.50
C ARG A 62 -13.55 -2.53 7.90
N GLY A 63 -12.92 -3.68 8.17
CA GLY A 63 -12.92 -4.32 9.47
C GLY A 63 -12.24 -3.46 10.53
N TYR A 64 -10.99 -3.06 10.33
CA TYR A 64 -10.32 -2.24 11.35
C TYR A 64 -10.93 -0.83 11.48
N LEU A 65 -11.45 -0.22 10.40
CA LEU A 65 -12.18 1.05 10.51
C LEU A 65 -13.49 0.88 11.32
N ASN A 66 -14.18 -0.26 11.20
CA ASN A 66 -15.37 -0.56 12.01
C ASN A 66 -15.03 -0.69 13.50
N ILE A 67 -13.87 -1.25 13.83
CA ILE A 67 -13.38 -1.33 15.21
C ILE A 67 -13.06 0.09 15.72
N VAL A 68 -12.29 0.86 15.00
CA VAL A 68 -11.87 2.22 15.38
C VAL A 68 -13.08 3.12 15.65
N ARG A 69 -14.13 3.05 14.85
CA ARG A 69 -15.34 3.86 15.05
C ARG A 69 -16.38 3.24 16.01
N GLY A 70 -16.08 2.07 16.60
CA GLY A 70 -16.89 1.42 17.64
C GLY A 70 -18.10 0.63 17.13
N VAL A 71 -18.22 0.35 15.84
CA VAL A 71 -19.24 -0.53 15.25
C VAL A 71 -18.96 -1.99 15.62
N GLU A 72 -17.71 -2.41 15.50
CA GLU A 72 -17.23 -3.68 16.04
C GLU A 72 -16.43 -3.42 17.32
N LYS A 73 -16.67 -4.21 18.34
CA LYS A 73 -16.03 -4.05 19.66
C LYS A 73 -15.11 -5.23 19.95
N PRO A 74 -14.04 -5.02 20.73
CA PRO A 74 -13.24 -6.13 21.24
C PRO A 74 -14.11 -7.17 21.96
N PRO A 75 -13.74 -8.44 21.92
CA PRO A 75 -14.41 -9.48 22.70
C PRO A 75 -14.48 -9.13 24.18
N VAL A 76 -15.53 -9.59 24.84
CA VAL A 76 -15.77 -9.35 26.26
C VAL A 76 -15.36 -10.59 27.05
N GLY A 77 -14.55 -10.40 28.09
CA GLY A 77 -14.12 -11.46 28.98
C GLY A 77 -15.23 -11.89 29.96
N ALA A 78 -14.94 -12.90 30.76
CA ALA A 78 -15.87 -13.40 31.78
C ALA A 78 -16.24 -12.35 32.87
N ASP A 79 -15.41 -11.33 33.04
CA ASP A 79 -15.62 -10.19 33.93
C ASP A 79 -16.53 -9.08 33.35
N GLY A 80 -17.03 -9.27 32.11
CA GLY A 80 -17.86 -8.29 31.43
C GLY A 80 -17.09 -7.11 30.80
N LYS A 81 -15.75 -7.12 30.87
CA LYS A 81 -14.90 -6.06 30.27
C LYS A 81 -14.30 -6.50 28.97
N PRO A 82 -13.95 -5.55 28.07
CA PRO A 82 -13.18 -5.87 26.87
C PRO A 82 -11.85 -6.55 27.22
N VAL A 83 -11.51 -7.62 26.50
CA VAL A 83 -10.26 -8.37 26.74
C VAL A 83 -9.00 -7.58 26.33
N MET A 84 -9.18 -6.54 25.52
CA MET A 84 -8.12 -5.61 25.07
C MET A 84 -8.70 -4.26 24.68
N PRO A 85 -7.89 -3.19 24.62
CA PRO A 85 -8.29 -1.90 24.07
C PRO A 85 -8.68 -2.02 22.59
N TRP A 86 -9.55 -1.11 22.11
CA TRP A 86 -9.97 -1.11 20.69
C TRP A 86 -8.80 -0.86 19.74
N GLN A 87 -7.80 -0.08 20.15
CA GLN A 87 -6.60 0.20 19.36
C GLN A 87 -5.81 -1.09 19.08
N GLU A 88 -5.59 -1.90 20.11
CA GLU A 88 -4.94 -3.20 19.96
C GLU A 88 -5.78 -4.14 19.09
N TYR A 89 -7.10 -4.17 19.28
CA TYR A 89 -7.98 -5.02 18.49
C TYR A 89 -7.99 -4.64 17.01
N ALA A 90 -8.01 -3.34 16.71
CA ALA A 90 -7.91 -2.82 15.34
C ALA A 90 -6.53 -3.12 14.73
N TRP A 91 -5.45 -2.92 15.50
CA TRP A 91 -4.11 -3.27 15.07
C TRP A 91 -3.97 -4.76 14.74
N ARG A 92 -4.51 -5.65 15.56
CA ARG A 92 -4.50 -7.09 15.30
C ARG A 92 -5.23 -7.44 14.00
N ARG A 93 -6.37 -6.78 13.72
CA ARG A 93 -7.10 -6.95 12.46
C ARG A 93 -6.28 -6.48 11.25
N LEU A 94 -5.64 -5.34 11.35
CA LEU A 94 -4.80 -4.77 10.30
C LEU A 94 -3.59 -5.66 10.02
N THR A 95 -2.92 -6.12 11.07
CA THR A 95 -1.69 -6.91 10.94
C THR A 95 -1.90 -8.34 10.46
N GLU A 96 -3.12 -8.84 10.35
CA GLU A 96 -3.38 -10.12 9.67
C GLU A 96 -2.83 -10.13 8.23
N ALA A 97 -2.83 -8.98 7.56
CA ALA A 97 -2.31 -8.82 6.20
C ALA A 97 -1.00 -8.06 6.14
N ASN A 98 -0.83 -7.01 6.95
CA ASN A 98 0.33 -6.12 6.91
C ASN A 98 1.02 -6.06 8.28
N PRO A 99 2.17 -6.75 8.45
CA PRO A 99 2.90 -6.77 9.72
C PRO A 99 3.69 -5.50 10.02
N LEU A 100 3.72 -4.51 9.11
CA LEU A 100 4.55 -3.31 9.15
C LEU A 100 3.72 -2.01 9.06
N PRO A 101 2.65 -1.84 9.87
CA PRO A 101 1.71 -0.73 9.70
C PRO A 101 2.30 0.65 10.01
N ALA A 102 3.27 0.77 10.93
CA ALA A 102 3.90 2.05 11.23
C ALA A 102 4.78 2.55 10.07
N VAL A 103 5.47 1.64 9.39
CA VAL A 103 6.25 1.95 8.18
C VAL A 103 5.32 2.24 7.01
N MET A 104 4.34 1.37 6.74
CA MET A 104 3.42 1.55 5.61
C MET A 104 2.55 2.79 5.78
N GLY A 105 2.12 3.10 6.99
CA GLY A 105 1.41 4.33 7.32
C GLY A 105 2.18 5.62 6.97
N ARG A 106 3.52 5.53 6.82
CA ARG A 106 4.39 6.66 6.43
C ARG A 106 4.62 6.73 4.91
N VAL A 107 4.86 5.58 4.28
CA VAL A 107 5.45 5.56 2.93
C VAL A 107 4.55 4.91 1.87
N CYS A 108 3.44 4.30 2.24
CA CYS A 108 2.50 3.76 1.26
C CYS A 108 1.80 4.91 0.51
N PRO A 109 1.77 4.91 -0.83
CA PRO A 109 1.01 5.91 -1.60
C PRO A 109 -0.51 5.74 -1.50
N ALA A 110 -0.97 4.82 -0.67
CA ALA A 110 -2.36 4.57 -0.29
C ALA A 110 -3.33 4.39 -1.49
N PRO A 111 -3.13 3.40 -2.36
CA PRO A 111 -4.06 3.14 -3.46
C PRO A 111 -5.48 2.83 -2.96
N CYS A 112 -5.64 2.37 -1.73
CA CYS A 112 -6.92 2.21 -1.04
C CYS A 112 -7.69 3.54 -0.88
N GLU A 113 -6.99 4.64 -0.65
CA GLU A 113 -7.58 5.98 -0.57
C GLU A 113 -8.04 6.48 -1.95
N THR A 114 -7.23 6.21 -2.99
CA THR A 114 -7.63 6.49 -4.39
C THR A 114 -8.87 5.69 -4.79
N GLY A 115 -8.95 4.41 -4.37
CA GLY A 115 -10.10 3.55 -4.62
C GLY A 115 -11.30 3.79 -3.69
N CYS A 116 -11.24 4.73 -2.75
CA CYS A 116 -12.30 4.95 -1.79
C CYS A 116 -13.54 5.60 -2.43
N ASN A 117 -14.73 4.99 -2.28
CA ASN A 117 -15.99 5.56 -2.79
C ASN A 117 -16.33 6.93 -2.19
N ARG A 118 -15.76 7.28 -1.03
CA ARG A 118 -15.93 8.61 -0.44
C ARG A 118 -15.45 9.73 -1.38
N ASN A 119 -14.49 9.44 -2.26
CA ASN A 119 -14.06 10.37 -3.32
C ASN A 119 -15.21 10.84 -4.22
N MET A 120 -16.32 10.13 -4.24
CA MET A 120 -17.51 10.52 -5.02
C MET A 120 -18.43 11.51 -4.26
N VAL A 121 -18.16 11.74 -2.98
CA VAL A 121 -18.90 12.70 -2.13
C VAL A 121 -18.00 13.89 -1.79
N GLU A 122 -16.77 13.60 -1.36
CA GLU A 122 -15.78 14.57 -0.87
C GLU A 122 -14.39 13.90 -0.83
N ASP A 123 -13.43 14.42 -0.05
CA ASP A 123 -12.14 13.77 0.16
C ASP A 123 -12.34 12.33 0.69
N HIS A 124 -11.51 11.40 0.23
CA HIS A 124 -11.47 10.01 0.70
C HIS A 124 -11.33 9.90 2.23
N VAL A 125 -11.59 8.73 2.77
CA VAL A 125 -11.25 8.41 4.17
C VAL A 125 -9.73 8.29 4.29
N GLY A 126 -9.13 8.93 5.29
CA GLY A 126 -7.70 8.88 5.56
C GLY A 126 -7.28 7.52 6.13
N ILE A 127 -7.37 6.49 5.32
CA ILE A 127 -7.11 5.09 5.68
C ILE A 127 -5.66 4.92 6.14
N ASN A 128 -4.74 5.47 5.37
CA ASN A 128 -3.31 5.43 5.69
C ASN A 128 -2.96 6.22 6.97
N SER A 129 -3.72 7.27 7.27
CA SER A 129 -3.57 8.00 8.53
C SER A 129 -4.01 7.17 9.75
N VAL A 130 -5.05 6.34 9.58
CA VAL A 130 -5.49 5.39 10.63
C VAL A 130 -4.48 4.27 10.79
N GLU A 131 -3.94 3.75 9.71
CA GLU A 131 -2.88 2.74 9.72
C GLU A 131 -1.63 3.24 10.47
N HIS A 132 -1.18 4.46 10.17
CA HIS A 132 -0.08 5.11 10.86
C HIS A 132 -0.32 5.18 12.39
N PHE A 133 -1.48 5.68 12.80
CA PHE A 133 -1.86 5.75 14.20
C PHE A 133 -1.82 4.38 14.90
N LEU A 134 -2.39 3.34 14.27
CA LEU A 134 -2.41 1.98 14.85
C LEU A 134 -1.00 1.39 14.96
N GLY A 135 -0.14 1.66 13.98
CA GLY A 135 1.26 1.25 14.01
C GLY A 135 2.03 1.92 15.15
N GLU A 136 1.88 3.23 15.32
CA GLU A 136 2.49 4.00 16.42
C GLU A 136 1.99 3.54 17.79
N TYR A 137 0.68 3.35 17.92
CA TYR A 137 0.11 2.83 19.15
C TYR A 137 0.72 1.48 19.53
N ALA A 138 0.91 0.59 18.56
CA ALA A 138 1.49 -0.73 18.82
C ALA A 138 2.97 -0.64 19.25
N ILE A 139 3.74 0.30 18.71
CA ILE A 139 5.13 0.53 19.13
C ILE A 139 5.16 1.11 20.54
N ALA A 140 4.40 2.18 20.79
CA ALA A 140 4.34 2.85 22.09
C ALA A 140 3.90 1.92 23.23
N ASN A 141 3.04 0.91 22.94
CA ASN A 141 2.56 -0.06 23.91
C ASN A 141 3.29 -1.41 23.84
N ASN A 142 4.38 -1.50 23.08
CA ASN A 142 5.19 -2.72 22.90
C ASN A 142 4.33 -3.97 22.59
N LEU A 143 3.32 -3.82 21.73
CA LEU A 143 2.44 -4.93 21.35
C LEU A 143 3.24 -6.01 20.61
N GLN A 144 2.94 -7.26 20.89
CA GLN A 144 3.58 -8.42 20.28
C GLN A 144 2.57 -9.28 19.51
N PHE A 145 3.07 -10.01 18.50
CA PHE A 145 2.27 -11.02 17.82
C PHE A 145 2.12 -12.28 18.67
N ASN A 146 0.99 -12.93 18.56
CA ASN A 146 0.77 -14.20 19.25
C ASN A 146 1.58 -15.31 18.57
N LYS A 147 2.35 -16.05 19.35
CA LYS A 147 3.04 -17.23 18.86
C LYS A 147 2.05 -18.35 18.51
N PRO A 148 2.34 -19.18 17.51
CA PRO A 148 1.49 -20.30 17.14
C PRO A 148 1.40 -21.30 18.31
N SER A 149 0.24 -21.90 18.50
CA SER A 149 0.01 -22.89 19.56
C SER A 149 0.69 -24.24 19.27
N LYS A 150 1.01 -24.52 18.01
CA LYS A 150 1.63 -25.77 17.56
C LYS A 150 2.64 -25.51 16.46
N LEU A 151 3.79 -26.15 16.56
CA LEU A 151 4.80 -26.13 15.51
C LEU A 151 4.59 -27.30 14.54
N THR A 152 4.85 -27.06 13.25
CA THR A 152 4.69 -28.07 12.21
C THR A 152 5.91 -28.97 12.03
N GLY A 153 7.08 -28.53 12.53
CA GLY A 153 8.36 -29.18 12.30
C GLY A 153 8.95 -28.93 10.92
N LYS A 154 8.28 -28.14 10.07
CA LYS A 154 8.75 -27.78 8.73
C LYS A 154 9.65 -26.56 8.78
N LYS A 155 10.68 -26.52 7.92
CA LYS A 155 11.68 -25.47 7.84
C LYS A 155 11.62 -24.75 6.50
N VAL A 156 11.57 -23.44 6.53
CA VAL A 156 11.53 -22.61 5.32
C VAL A 156 12.68 -21.61 5.32
N ALA A 157 13.43 -21.58 4.21
CA ALA A 157 14.43 -20.56 3.97
C ALA A 157 13.81 -19.36 3.24
N VAL A 158 14.09 -18.16 3.73
CA VAL A 158 13.68 -16.90 3.11
C VAL A 158 14.94 -16.15 2.68
N LEU A 159 15.13 -15.95 1.39
CA LEU A 159 16.29 -15.27 0.81
C LEU A 159 15.92 -13.81 0.55
N GLY A 160 16.45 -12.93 1.41
CA GLY A 160 16.17 -11.49 1.43
C GLY A 160 15.21 -11.08 2.53
N GLY A 161 15.66 -10.20 3.42
CA GLY A 161 14.93 -9.64 4.57
C GLY A 161 14.23 -8.31 4.27
N GLY A 162 13.83 -8.08 3.01
CA GLY A 162 12.99 -6.95 2.61
C GLY A 162 11.51 -7.18 2.94
N PRO A 163 10.60 -6.28 2.50
CA PRO A 163 9.17 -6.35 2.86
C PRO A 163 8.50 -7.66 2.46
N ALA A 164 8.85 -8.25 1.31
CA ALA A 164 8.31 -9.54 0.88
C ALA A 164 8.76 -10.68 1.80
N GLY A 165 10.07 -10.75 2.08
CA GLY A 165 10.63 -11.80 2.96
C GLY A 165 10.14 -11.69 4.40
N LEU A 166 10.07 -10.47 4.95
CA LEU A 166 9.51 -10.22 6.28
C LEU A 166 8.03 -10.63 6.36
N SER A 167 7.25 -10.36 5.31
CA SER A 167 5.84 -10.78 5.22
C SER A 167 5.71 -12.30 5.19
N VAL A 168 6.53 -13.01 4.39
CA VAL A 168 6.55 -14.48 4.36
C VAL A 168 6.95 -15.05 5.71
N ALA A 169 8.01 -14.52 6.32
CA ALA A 169 8.48 -14.97 7.62
C ALA A 169 7.40 -14.80 8.70
N TYR A 170 6.72 -13.66 8.71
CA TYR A 170 5.59 -13.40 9.59
C TYR A 170 4.47 -14.43 9.42
N GLN A 171 3.96 -14.56 8.19
CA GLN A 171 2.81 -15.43 7.91
C GLN A 171 3.11 -16.91 8.18
N LEU A 172 4.29 -17.40 7.80
CA LEU A 172 4.69 -18.79 8.03
C LEU A 172 4.95 -19.08 9.51
N SER A 173 5.53 -18.12 10.25
CA SER A 173 5.73 -18.27 11.69
C SER A 173 4.39 -18.35 12.43
N LEU A 174 3.38 -17.58 12.03
CA LEU A 174 2.02 -17.69 12.60
C LEU A 174 1.38 -19.06 12.34
N LYS A 175 1.72 -19.71 11.21
CA LYS A 175 1.27 -21.06 10.85
C LYS A 175 2.08 -22.17 11.55
N GLY A 176 3.12 -21.81 12.29
CA GLY A 176 3.94 -22.74 13.09
C GLY A 176 5.12 -23.35 12.34
N HIS A 177 5.51 -22.82 11.20
CA HIS A 177 6.73 -23.22 10.50
C HIS A 177 7.96 -22.53 11.09
N SER A 178 9.10 -23.23 11.08
CA SER A 178 10.39 -22.64 11.44
C SER A 178 10.94 -21.87 10.22
N VAL A 179 11.25 -20.60 10.41
CA VAL A 179 11.72 -19.74 9.33
C VAL A 179 13.11 -19.22 9.63
N THR A 180 14.01 -19.29 8.62
CA THR A 180 15.33 -18.67 8.66
C THR A 180 15.44 -17.68 7.51
N ILE A 181 15.71 -16.40 7.82
CA ILE A 181 15.98 -15.35 6.83
C ILE A 181 17.49 -15.29 6.57
N PHE A 182 17.87 -15.32 5.31
CA PHE A 182 19.23 -15.05 4.83
C PHE A 182 19.25 -13.68 4.14
N ASP A 183 20.15 -12.79 4.54
CA ASP A 183 20.31 -11.49 3.92
C ASP A 183 21.80 -11.16 3.78
N ASP A 184 22.21 -10.61 2.65
CA ASP A 184 23.61 -10.24 2.37
C ASP A 184 24.01 -8.91 3.01
N HIS A 185 23.06 -8.19 3.59
CA HIS A 185 23.27 -6.94 4.30
C HIS A 185 23.50 -7.15 5.81
N GLU A 186 23.88 -6.06 6.46
CA GLU A 186 24.12 -6.01 7.91
C GLU A 186 22.82 -5.93 8.72
N PHE A 187 21.76 -5.38 8.14
CA PHE A 187 20.46 -5.21 8.78
C PHE A 187 19.33 -5.62 7.85
N LEU A 188 18.24 -6.13 8.41
CA LEU A 188 17.02 -6.40 7.68
C LEU A 188 16.29 -5.11 7.30
N GLY A 189 15.36 -5.21 6.36
CA GLY A 189 14.49 -4.13 5.92
C GLY A 189 14.55 -3.83 4.42
N GLY A 190 15.57 -4.33 3.71
CA GLY A 190 15.71 -4.14 2.26
C GLY A 190 15.55 -2.67 1.84
N MET A 191 14.73 -2.40 0.84
CA MET A 191 14.52 -1.02 0.34
C MET A 191 13.89 -0.07 1.36
N MET A 192 13.19 -0.54 2.38
CA MET A 192 12.70 0.31 3.48
C MET A 192 13.86 0.91 4.29
N ARG A 193 14.99 0.22 4.36
CA ARG A 193 16.20 0.67 5.08
C ARG A 193 17.22 1.33 4.17
N TYR A 194 17.53 0.71 3.03
CA TYR A 194 18.65 1.09 2.18
C TYR A 194 18.25 2.02 1.03
N GLY A 195 16.96 2.04 0.66
CA GLY A 195 16.42 2.89 -0.40
C GLY A 195 15.72 4.13 0.12
N ILE A 196 14.80 3.97 1.08
CA ILE A 196 14.02 5.10 1.60
C ILE A 196 14.85 5.88 2.64
N PRO A 197 14.91 7.23 2.54
CA PRO A 197 15.63 8.04 3.52
C PRO A 197 15.10 7.89 4.95
N GLY A 198 16.01 7.95 5.94
CA GLY A 198 15.68 7.76 7.36
C GLY A 198 14.62 8.71 7.90
N TYR A 199 14.53 9.93 7.38
CA TYR A 199 13.51 10.90 7.80
C TYR A 199 12.10 10.59 7.28
N ARG A 200 11.96 9.69 6.29
CA ARG A 200 10.66 9.17 5.83
C ARG A 200 10.31 7.84 6.50
N THR A 201 11.33 7.07 6.88
CA THR A 201 11.17 5.80 7.59
C THR A 201 12.19 5.77 8.73
N PRO A 202 11.86 6.32 9.91
CA PRO A 202 12.73 6.32 11.07
C PRO A 202 13.22 4.91 11.40
N ARG A 203 14.50 4.77 11.72
CA ARG A 203 15.14 3.45 11.86
C ARG A 203 14.68 2.72 13.10
N ASP A 204 14.40 3.43 14.18
CA ASP A 204 13.81 2.91 15.41
C ASP A 204 12.40 2.34 15.18
N VAL A 205 11.56 3.00 14.37
CA VAL A 205 10.24 2.52 13.96
C VAL A 205 10.36 1.24 13.14
N LEU A 206 11.23 1.24 12.13
CA LEU A 206 11.48 0.08 11.27
C LEU A 206 12.01 -1.11 12.09
N ASP A 207 12.96 -0.85 12.99
CA ASP A 207 13.56 -1.88 13.83
C ASP A 207 12.55 -2.45 14.82
N ALA A 208 11.68 -1.64 15.40
CA ALA A 208 10.63 -2.10 16.31
C ALA A 208 9.65 -3.05 15.59
N GLU A 209 9.24 -2.73 14.36
CA GLU A 209 8.34 -3.59 13.59
C GLU A 209 9.03 -4.88 13.13
N ILE A 210 10.27 -4.82 12.67
CA ILE A 210 11.06 -6.01 12.31
C ILE A 210 11.26 -6.90 13.54
N GLN A 211 11.67 -6.32 14.67
CA GLN A 211 11.90 -7.08 15.90
C GLN A 211 10.66 -7.82 16.37
N ARG A 212 9.47 -7.24 16.20
CA ARG A 212 8.20 -7.89 16.51
C ARG A 212 7.97 -9.15 15.68
N ILE A 213 8.38 -9.16 14.41
CA ILE A 213 8.35 -10.34 13.55
C ILE A 213 9.36 -11.38 14.04
N LEU A 214 10.60 -10.95 14.35
CA LEU A 214 11.66 -11.85 14.83
C LEU A 214 11.30 -12.51 16.18
N ASN A 215 10.54 -11.83 17.03
CA ASN A 215 10.06 -12.35 18.32
C ASN A 215 9.11 -13.56 18.18
N LEU A 216 8.58 -13.82 16.98
CA LEU A 216 7.86 -15.07 16.67
C LEU A 216 8.78 -16.31 16.69
N GLY A 217 10.09 -16.13 16.70
CA GLY A 217 11.10 -17.18 16.64
C GLY A 217 11.78 -17.34 15.28
N VAL A 218 11.72 -16.27 14.46
CA VAL A 218 12.42 -16.24 13.17
C VAL A 218 13.92 -16.16 13.37
N GLU A 219 14.67 -17.09 12.78
CA GLU A 219 16.12 -17.06 12.74
C GLU A 219 16.64 -16.14 11.63
N VAL A 220 17.78 -15.52 11.85
CA VAL A 220 18.38 -14.59 10.90
C VAL A 220 19.86 -14.89 10.67
N LYS A 221 20.27 -14.94 9.41
CA LYS A 221 21.67 -15.03 8.98
C LYS A 221 21.99 -13.82 8.09
N LEU A 222 22.61 -12.82 8.71
CA LEU A 222 23.05 -11.59 8.05
C LEU A 222 24.43 -11.75 7.43
N LYS A 223 24.78 -10.84 6.50
CA LYS A 223 26.06 -10.87 5.74
C LYS A 223 26.29 -12.25 5.11
N CYS A 224 25.20 -12.88 4.66
CA CYS A 224 25.21 -14.22 4.08
C CYS A 224 24.42 -14.22 2.77
N ARG A 225 25.15 -14.24 1.66
CA ARG A 225 24.58 -14.27 0.32
C ARG A 225 24.42 -15.70 -0.16
N VAL A 226 23.20 -16.14 -0.34
CA VAL A 226 22.91 -17.44 -0.97
C VAL A 226 23.30 -17.39 -2.44
N GLY A 227 23.97 -18.41 -2.92
CA GLY A 227 24.59 -18.49 -4.25
C GLY A 227 26.10 -18.19 -4.24
N THR A 228 26.61 -17.50 -3.20
CA THR A 228 28.06 -17.23 -3.03
C THR A 228 28.60 -17.75 -1.72
N ASP A 229 28.05 -17.33 -0.57
CA ASP A 229 28.55 -17.75 0.75
C ASP A 229 27.99 -19.14 1.16
N ILE A 230 26.79 -19.44 0.73
CA ILE A 230 26.12 -20.73 0.89
C ILE A 230 25.44 -21.11 -0.44
N SER A 231 25.64 -22.37 -0.88
CA SER A 231 25.04 -22.80 -2.15
C SER A 231 23.53 -23.02 -2.05
N MET A 232 22.83 -22.89 -3.18
CA MET A 232 21.39 -23.21 -3.26
C MET A 232 21.13 -24.71 -2.99
N ASP A 233 22.08 -25.60 -3.33
CA ASP A 233 21.97 -27.03 -3.03
C ASP A 233 21.98 -27.30 -1.53
N GLN A 234 22.81 -26.55 -0.77
CA GLN A 234 22.81 -26.64 0.69
C GLN A 234 21.51 -26.16 1.28
N ILE A 235 20.95 -25.05 0.78
CA ILE A 235 19.63 -24.55 1.20
C ILE A 235 18.53 -25.58 0.92
N ASN A 236 18.50 -26.17 -0.28
CA ASN A 236 17.52 -27.19 -0.64
C ASN A 236 17.63 -28.49 0.19
N LYS A 237 18.82 -28.77 0.74
CA LYS A 237 19.05 -29.92 1.63
C LYS A 237 18.56 -29.67 3.05
N ASP A 238 18.72 -28.45 3.55
CA ASP A 238 18.48 -28.10 4.96
C ASP A 238 17.04 -27.60 5.22
N PHE A 239 16.32 -27.21 4.17
CA PHE A 239 14.99 -26.64 4.25
C PHE A 239 13.97 -27.37 3.37
N ASP A 240 12.72 -27.44 3.83
CA ASP A 240 11.62 -28.10 3.11
C ASP A 240 11.03 -27.22 1.98
N ALA A 241 11.20 -25.91 2.06
CA ALA A 241 10.79 -24.95 1.03
C ALA A 241 11.63 -23.67 1.07
N VAL A 242 11.63 -22.93 -0.04
CA VAL A 242 12.42 -21.71 -0.20
C VAL A 242 11.57 -20.57 -0.77
N PHE A 243 11.76 -19.38 -0.22
CA PHE A 243 11.19 -18.14 -0.78
C PHE A 243 12.29 -17.20 -1.24
N LEU A 244 12.22 -16.74 -2.50
CA LEU A 244 13.16 -15.81 -3.12
C LEU A 244 12.59 -14.38 -3.05
N GLY A 245 13.03 -13.60 -2.08
CA GLY A 245 12.67 -12.20 -1.87
C GLY A 245 13.84 -11.25 -2.12
N LEU A 246 14.66 -11.52 -3.14
CA LEU A 246 15.95 -10.86 -3.43
C LEU A 246 15.81 -9.35 -3.69
N GLY A 247 14.60 -8.88 -4.05
CA GLY A 247 14.36 -7.50 -4.42
C GLY A 247 15.06 -7.10 -5.73
N ALA A 248 15.14 -5.79 -5.99
CA ALA A 248 15.83 -5.20 -7.12
C ALA A 248 16.74 -4.07 -6.60
N GLN A 249 17.92 -4.44 -6.12
CA GLN A 249 18.83 -3.52 -5.43
C GLN A 249 19.86 -2.87 -6.36
N GLY A 250 20.08 -3.42 -7.57
CA GLY A 250 20.92 -2.83 -8.58
C GLY A 250 20.25 -1.61 -9.22
N GLY A 251 20.95 -0.48 -9.31
CA GLY A 251 20.46 0.67 -10.08
C GLY A 251 20.76 0.51 -11.56
N ARG A 252 19.86 0.97 -12.41
CA ARG A 252 20.10 1.02 -13.86
C ARG A 252 21.00 2.20 -14.22
N PRO A 253 22.12 1.96 -14.93
CA PRO A 253 22.96 3.04 -15.41
C PRO A 253 22.22 3.90 -16.44
N LEU A 254 22.66 5.14 -16.60
CA LEU A 254 22.10 6.08 -17.58
C LEU A 254 22.44 5.59 -19.01
N PRO A 255 21.45 5.29 -19.87
CA PRO A 255 21.71 4.67 -21.18
C PRO A 255 21.95 5.76 -22.25
N VAL A 256 22.95 6.60 -22.04
CA VAL A 256 23.32 7.67 -22.97
C VAL A 256 24.81 7.67 -23.24
N GLU A 257 25.20 8.30 -24.33
CA GLU A 257 26.59 8.42 -24.77
C GLU A 257 27.43 9.18 -23.74
N GLY A 258 28.66 8.73 -23.53
CA GLY A 258 29.62 9.38 -22.64
C GLY A 258 29.56 8.97 -21.16
N THR A 259 28.80 7.94 -20.80
CA THR A 259 28.66 7.50 -19.39
C THR A 259 29.77 6.54 -18.92
N GLU A 260 30.57 5.99 -19.83
CA GLU A 260 31.54 4.95 -19.54
C GLU A 260 32.71 5.50 -18.68
N ASN A 261 33.00 4.80 -17.58
CA ASN A 261 34.09 5.11 -16.65
C ASN A 261 34.08 6.54 -16.09
N VAL A 262 32.90 7.10 -15.85
CA VAL A 262 32.72 8.43 -15.27
C VAL A 262 32.42 8.29 -13.78
N SER A 263 33.31 8.80 -12.91
CA SER A 263 33.25 8.58 -11.46
C SER A 263 32.11 9.33 -10.76
N ASN A 264 31.66 10.46 -11.32
CA ASN A 264 30.58 11.27 -10.77
C ASN A 264 29.22 11.07 -11.46
N ILE A 265 29.01 9.85 -11.99
CA ILE A 265 27.70 9.34 -12.39
C ILE A 265 27.41 8.12 -11.53
N VAL A 266 26.35 8.18 -10.76
CA VAL A 266 25.95 7.11 -9.84
C VAL A 266 24.48 6.73 -10.04
N THR A 267 24.10 5.55 -9.58
CA THR A 267 22.70 5.14 -9.56
C THR A 267 22.00 5.61 -8.28
N ALA A 268 20.69 5.81 -8.35
CA ALA A 268 19.88 6.22 -7.20
C ALA A 268 20.00 5.27 -6.01
N THR A 269 20.02 3.94 -6.27
CA THR A 269 20.18 2.94 -5.22
C THR A 269 21.52 3.05 -4.50
N SER A 270 22.62 3.25 -5.23
CA SER A 270 23.94 3.45 -4.64
C SER A 270 24.03 4.75 -3.84
N PHE A 271 23.45 5.84 -4.37
CA PHE A 271 23.38 7.14 -3.72
C PHE A 271 22.61 7.08 -2.39
N LEU A 272 21.37 6.57 -2.43
CA LEU A 272 20.52 6.45 -1.24
C LEU A 272 21.09 5.46 -0.22
N LYS A 273 21.66 4.35 -0.68
CA LYS A 273 22.36 3.43 0.23
C LYS A 273 23.52 4.10 0.95
N ALA A 274 24.37 4.83 0.24
CA ALA A 274 25.49 5.56 0.85
C ALA A 274 25.02 6.63 1.86
N PHE A 275 23.92 7.31 1.58
CA PHE A 275 23.27 8.23 2.51
C PHE A 275 22.75 7.51 3.75
N ASN A 276 21.94 6.46 3.56
CA ASN A 276 21.31 5.70 4.65
C ASN A 276 22.32 4.97 5.54
N ASP A 277 23.46 4.54 4.97
CA ASP A 277 24.60 3.97 5.71
C ASP A 277 25.41 5.06 6.46
N GLY A 278 25.06 6.35 6.32
CA GLY A 278 25.78 7.46 6.95
C GLY A 278 27.15 7.77 6.32
N ARG A 279 27.47 7.18 5.17
CA ARG A 279 28.74 7.38 4.45
C ARG A 279 28.74 8.65 3.59
N LEU A 280 27.59 9.00 3.01
CA LEU A 280 27.43 10.19 2.19
C LEU A 280 27.05 11.39 3.09
N LYS A 281 27.96 12.36 3.22
CA LYS A 281 27.83 13.53 4.11
C LYS A 281 27.55 14.83 3.36
N HIS A 282 27.95 14.93 2.11
CA HIS A 282 27.79 16.11 1.25
C HIS A 282 27.79 15.69 -0.22
N VAL A 283 27.36 16.60 -1.07
CA VAL A 283 27.32 16.41 -2.52
C VAL A 283 28.02 17.56 -3.25
N GLY A 284 28.11 17.49 -4.56
CA GLY A 284 28.54 18.60 -5.42
C GLY A 284 27.58 19.78 -5.40
N LYS A 285 28.07 20.93 -5.85
CA LYS A 285 27.25 22.15 -5.93
C LYS A 285 26.04 21.98 -6.84
N ARG A 286 26.22 21.31 -7.97
CA ARG A 286 25.20 21.12 -9.01
C ARG A 286 24.92 19.64 -9.17
N VAL A 287 23.71 19.23 -8.81
CA VAL A 287 23.28 17.83 -8.92
C VAL A 287 22.16 17.72 -9.93
N VAL A 288 22.33 16.84 -10.92
CA VAL A 288 21.29 16.50 -11.89
C VAL A 288 20.79 15.10 -11.63
N VAL A 289 19.50 14.97 -11.32
CA VAL A 289 18.82 13.70 -11.12
C VAL A 289 17.97 13.36 -12.33
N VAL A 290 18.09 12.15 -12.85
CA VAL A 290 17.34 11.70 -14.03
C VAL A 290 16.32 10.64 -13.61
N GLY A 291 15.03 10.96 -13.67
CA GLY A 291 13.96 10.04 -13.32
C GLY A 291 12.67 10.77 -12.98
N GLY A 292 11.55 10.05 -12.89
CA GLY A 292 10.21 10.64 -12.64
C GLY A 292 9.39 9.90 -11.58
N GLY A 293 10.00 8.98 -10.81
CA GLY A 293 9.35 8.23 -9.73
C GLY A 293 9.76 8.72 -8.35
N ASP A 294 9.15 8.17 -7.27
CA ASP A 294 9.42 8.55 -5.88
C ASP A 294 10.92 8.44 -5.52
N THR A 295 11.62 7.43 -6.03
CA THR A 295 13.07 7.27 -5.82
C THR A 295 13.87 8.49 -6.33
N SER A 296 13.46 9.10 -7.43
CA SER A 296 14.12 10.29 -7.96
C SER A 296 13.87 11.53 -7.10
N ILE A 297 12.68 11.63 -6.52
CA ILE A 297 12.34 12.67 -5.53
C ILE A 297 13.19 12.49 -4.25
N ASP A 298 13.29 11.26 -3.74
CA ASP A 298 14.11 10.97 -2.56
C ASP A 298 15.58 11.36 -2.78
N VAL A 299 16.16 11.00 -3.94
CA VAL A 299 17.53 11.42 -4.31
C VAL A 299 17.67 12.93 -4.36
N ALA A 300 16.75 13.61 -5.03
CA ALA A 300 16.80 15.07 -5.21
C ALA A 300 16.67 15.79 -3.85
N THR A 301 15.75 15.34 -3.01
CA THR A 301 15.52 15.89 -1.67
C THR A 301 16.73 15.64 -0.75
N VAL A 302 17.29 14.43 -0.75
CA VAL A 302 18.51 14.14 0.02
C VAL A 302 19.67 14.99 -0.45
N ALA A 303 19.91 15.09 -1.77
CA ALA A 303 20.97 15.92 -2.32
C ALA A 303 20.81 17.41 -1.92
N ARG A 304 19.58 17.92 -1.99
CA ARG A 304 19.26 19.31 -1.60
C ARG A 304 19.53 19.56 -0.12
N ARG A 305 19.16 18.63 0.74
CA ARG A 305 19.30 18.74 2.20
C ARG A 305 20.72 18.52 2.68
N LEU A 306 21.46 17.60 2.06
CA LEU A 306 22.89 17.42 2.34
C LEU A 306 23.66 18.70 2.02
N GLY A 307 23.33 19.36 0.92
CA GLY A 307 24.03 20.52 0.42
C GLY A 307 25.48 20.22 0.04
N HIS A 308 26.24 21.26 -0.27
CA HIS A 308 27.65 21.15 -0.63
C HIS A 308 28.54 21.94 0.33
N ILE A 309 29.79 21.50 0.45
CA ILE A 309 30.81 22.16 1.25
C ILE A 309 31.56 23.15 0.36
N THR A 310 31.63 24.43 0.77
CA THR A 310 32.24 25.50 -0.02
C THR A 310 33.75 25.51 0.01
N THR A 311 34.37 24.87 1.01
CA THR A 311 35.80 24.89 1.26
C THR A 311 36.52 23.60 0.86
N SER A 312 35.81 22.55 0.41
CA SER A 312 36.42 21.28 0.00
C SER A 312 37.24 21.43 -1.26
N LYS A 313 38.36 20.68 -1.33
CA LYS A 313 39.12 20.53 -2.55
C LYS A 313 38.37 19.60 -3.52
N PRO A 314 38.53 19.74 -4.86
CA PRO A 314 37.84 18.89 -5.83
C PRO A 314 38.09 17.39 -5.66
N THR A 315 39.24 16.98 -5.14
CA THR A 315 39.59 15.59 -4.84
C THR A 315 38.76 14.96 -3.72
N ASP A 316 38.15 15.79 -2.86
CA ASP A 316 37.35 15.30 -1.73
C ASP A 316 35.95 14.85 -2.17
N TRP A 317 35.53 15.23 -3.38
CA TRP A 317 34.22 14.94 -3.93
C TRP A 317 34.05 13.49 -4.36
N GLU A 318 35.10 12.88 -4.91
CA GLU A 318 35.06 11.47 -5.30
C GLU A 318 34.91 10.57 -4.07
N GLY A 319 35.60 10.91 -3.00
CA GLY A 319 35.47 10.23 -1.73
C GLY A 319 34.06 10.39 -1.11
N ALA A 320 33.44 11.57 -1.23
CA ALA A 320 32.08 11.80 -0.76
C ALA A 320 31.05 10.99 -1.54
N ILE A 321 31.15 10.99 -2.88
CA ILE A 321 30.23 10.26 -3.77
C ILE A 321 30.41 8.74 -3.57
N ALA A 322 31.65 8.27 -3.41
CA ALA A 322 31.93 6.88 -3.14
C ALA A 322 31.62 6.45 -1.68
N GLY A 323 31.26 7.39 -0.81
CA GLY A 323 31.01 7.13 0.60
C GLY A 323 32.28 6.84 1.41
N GLN A 324 33.44 7.27 0.92
CA GLN A 324 34.76 7.02 1.53
C GLN A 324 35.30 8.18 2.35
N MET A 325 34.64 9.35 2.31
CA MET A 325 35.14 10.50 3.05
C MET A 325 35.13 10.30 4.55
N ALA A 326 36.33 10.39 5.09
CA ALA A 326 36.54 10.48 6.52
C ALA A 326 36.07 11.84 7.05
N GLN A 327 35.11 11.77 7.87
CA GLN A 327 35.07 12.31 9.21
C GLN A 327 35.17 13.81 9.50
N ASP A 328 35.98 14.61 8.94
CA ASP A 328 36.14 15.94 9.52
C ASP A 328 35.31 17.01 8.85
N VAL A 329 34.08 17.04 9.36
CA VAL A 329 33.52 18.22 9.95
C VAL A 329 33.61 19.46 9.06
N ALA A 330 32.77 19.43 8.04
CA ALA A 330 32.29 20.74 7.65
C ALA A 330 31.28 21.15 8.70
N ASP A 331 31.60 22.16 9.45
CA ASP A 331 30.64 22.87 10.25
C ASP A 331 29.40 23.20 9.41
N ILE A 332 28.21 22.93 9.94
CA ILE A 332 26.93 23.15 9.23
C ILE A 332 26.87 24.56 8.68
N SER A 333 27.49 25.50 9.36
CA SER A 333 27.61 26.91 8.93
C SER A 333 28.38 27.11 7.62
N MET A 334 29.19 26.16 7.18
CA MET A 334 29.97 26.21 5.94
C MET A 334 29.31 25.48 4.78
N ARG A 335 28.17 24.84 4.98
CA ARG A 335 27.40 24.20 3.93
C ARG A 335 26.46 25.18 3.24
N GLN A 336 26.39 25.07 1.93
CA GLN A 336 25.37 25.74 1.13
C GLN A 336 24.48 24.70 0.48
N GLY A 337 23.21 25.05 0.26
CA GLY A 337 22.30 24.16 -0.43
C GLY A 337 22.79 23.88 -1.84
N ALA A 338 22.82 22.61 -2.23
CA ALA A 338 23.13 22.21 -3.60
C ALA A 338 22.03 22.71 -4.56
N ASP A 339 22.41 23.12 -5.76
CA ASP A 339 21.48 23.37 -6.84
C ASP A 339 21.07 22.02 -7.47
N VAL A 340 19.85 21.61 -7.25
CA VAL A 340 19.35 20.30 -7.70
C VAL A 340 18.34 20.49 -8.82
N ILE A 341 18.61 19.84 -9.95
CA ILE A 341 17.69 19.75 -11.09
C ILE A 341 17.26 18.29 -11.23
N LEU A 342 15.95 18.05 -11.28
CA LEU A 342 15.36 16.75 -11.56
C LEU A 342 14.74 16.78 -12.95
N THR A 343 15.15 15.86 -13.84
CA THR A 343 14.60 15.75 -15.19
C THR A 343 13.71 14.51 -15.30
N SER A 344 12.54 14.66 -15.91
CA SER A 344 11.62 13.58 -16.20
C SER A 344 11.20 13.59 -17.66
N VAL A 345 11.08 12.41 -18.28
CA VAL A 345 10.52 12.27 -19.64
C VAL A 345 9.03 12.59 -19.69
N PHE A 346 8.32 12.46 -18.56
CA PHE A 346 6.93 12.87 -18.45
C PHE A 346 6.82 14.33 -18.00
N PRO A 347 5.79 15.07 -18.43
CA PRO A 347 5.42 16.33 -17.82
C PRO A 347 5.21 16.20 -16.30
N VAL A 348 5.42 17.28 -15.55
CA VAL A 348 5.38 17.25 -14.07
C VAL A 348 4.06 16.71 -13.53
N ASP A 349 2.94 17.08 -14.15
CA ASP A 349 1.58 16.62 -13.81
C ASP A 349 1.31 15.14 -14.13
N LYS A 350 2.20 14.49 -14.90
CA LYS A 350 2.12 13.08 -15.31
C LYS A 350 3.28 12.24 -14.79
N MET A 351 4.11 12.77 -13.93
CA MET A 351 5.17 12.00 -13.29
C MET A 351 4.57 10.87 -12.46
N MET A 352 5.33 9.77 -12.33
CA MET A 352 4.92 8.62 -11.52
C MET A 352 5.06 8.88 -10.01
N ALA A 353 5.87 9.83 -9.60
CA ALA A 353 5.99 10.27 -8.22
C ALA A 353 4.68 10.87 -7.71
N SER A 354 4.41 10.69 -6.42
CA SER A 354 3.19 11.20 -5.81
C SER A 354 3.17 12.74 -5.82
N LYS A 355 2.00 13.31 -6.06
CA LYS A 355 1.86 14.77 -6.11
C LYS A 355 2.35 15.48 -4.83
N PRO A 356 2.04 15.02 -3.61
CA PRO A 356 2.56 15.64 -2.39
C PRO A 356 4.09 15.68 -2.33
N GLU A 357 4.77 14.63 -2.78
CA GLU A 357 6.23 14.57 -2.79
C GLU A 357 6.82 15.53 -3.83
N ILE A 358 6.19 15.67 -5.00
CA ILE A 358 6.57 16.67 -6.02
C ILE A 358 6.44 18.09 -5.45
N ASP A 359 5.29 18.39 -4.85
CA ASP A 359 5.01 19.71 -4.26
C ASP A 359 6.02 20.05 -3.15
N HIS A 360 6.39 19.08 -2.31
CA HIS A 360 7.40 19.24 -1.26
C HIS A 360 8.79 19.50 -1.85
N ALA A 361 9.21 18.72 -2.85
CA ALA A 361 10.50 18.89 -3.50
C ALA A 361 10.64 20.29 -4.13
N GLN A 362 9.58 20.78 -4.78
CA GLN A 362 9.55 22.15 -5.32
C GLN A 362 9.62 23.23 -4.23
N ALA A 363 8.93 23.02 -3.10
CA ALA A 363 8.98 23.94 -1.96
C ALA A 363 10.39 24.03 -1.35
N GLU A 364 11.15 22.93 -1.34
CA GLU A 364 12.55 22.87 -0.90
C GLU A 364 13.52 23.49 -1.93
N GLY A 365 13.03 23.93 -3.09
CA GLY A 365 13.81 24.63 -4.11
C GLY A 365 14.50 23.71 -5.12
N ILE A 366 13.96 22.51 -5.34
CA ILE A 366 14.38 21.62 -6.41
C ILE A 366 13.71 22.06 -7.71
N ASP A 367 14.49 22.26 -8.77
CA ASP A 367 13.98 22.58 -10.12
C ASP A 367 13.57 21.27 -10.84
N ILE A 368 12.27 21.11 -11.11
CA ILE A 368 11.74 19.92 -11.76
C ILE A 368 11.41 20.21 -13.23
N MET A 369 12.21 19.65 -14.12
CA MET A 369 12.09 19.78 -15.57
C MET A 369 11.32 18.56 -16.16
N GLY A 370 10.00 18.67 -16.32
CA GLY A 370 9.18 17.65 -16.98
C GLY A 370 9.25 17.75 -18.52
N GLY A 371 9.16 16.60 -19.20
CA GLY A 371 9.25 16.53 -20.67
C GLY A 371 10.68 16.67 -21.22
N TRP A 372 11.69 16.30 -20.42
CA TRP A 372 13.10 16.34 -20.81
C TRP A 372 13.75 14.97 -20.68
N MET A 373 14.48 14.54 -21.69
CA MET A 373 15.23 13.29 -21.72
C MET A 373 16.73 13.55 -21.78
N PRO A 374 17.58 12.71 -21.17
CA PRO A 374 19.03 12.78 -21.32
C PRO A 374 19.45 12.33 -22.71
N VAL A 375 20.49 12.95 -23.25
CA VAL A 375 21.02 12.66 -24.60
C VAL A 375 22.48 12.22 -24.53
N ALA A 376 23.33 12.98 -23.82
CA ALA A 376 24.76 12.70 -23.71
C ALA A 376 25.34 13.30 -22.43
N VAL A 377 26.45 12.76 -21.98
CA VAL A 377 27.27 13.31 -20.90
C VAL A 377 28.44 14.10 -21.48
N ILE A 378 28.61 15.34 -21.05
CA ILE A 378 29.75 16.17 -21.39
C ILE A 378 30.81 16.00 -20.29
N LYS A 379 32.06 15.69 -20.71
CA LYS A 379 33.17 15.36 -19.83
C LYS A 379 34.33 16.36 -19.97
N ASP A 380 35.09 16.49 -18.90
CA ASP A 380 36.38 17.18 -18.91
C ASP A 380 37.54 16.23 -19.34
N ALA A 381 38.75 16.75 -19.36
CA ALA A 381 39.96 16.00 -19.71
C ALA A 381 40.30 14.86 -18.73
N ASN A 382 39.72 14.89 -17.51
CA ASN A 382 39.90 13.89 -16.46
C ASN A 382 38.79 12.82 -16.48
N ASN A 383 37.97 12.78 -17.53
CA ASN A 383 36.83 11.88 -17.68
C ASN A 383 35.73 12.06 -16.61
N ARG A 384 35.59 13.26 -16.06
CA ARG A 384 34.49 13.63 -15.14
C ARG A 384 33.37 14.32 -15.90
N ALA A 385 32.13 14.01 -15.54
CA ALA A 385 30.99 14.73 -16.07
C ALA A 385 31.01 16.19 -15.58
N THR A 386 30.84 17.12 -16.49
CA THR A 386 30.72 18.57 -16.23
C THR A 386 29.32 19.08 -16.56
N ALA A 387 28.60 18.37 -17.42
CA ALA A 387 27.21 18.67 -17.74
C ALA A 387 26.48 17.40 -18.26
N LEU A 388 25.16 17.42 -18.14
CA LEU A 388 24.25 16.50 -18.81
C LEU A 388 23.57 17.24 -19.94
N ARG A 389 23.73 16.77 -21.19
CA ARG A 389 22.95 17.26 -22.32
C ARG A 389 21.59 16.61 -22.31
N VAL A 390 20.54 17.41 -22.31
CA VAL A 390 19.15 17.01 -22.34
C VAL A 390 18.44 17.61 -23.55
N CYS A 391 17.34 17.00 -23.99
CA CYS A 391 16.45 17.60 -24.98
C CYS A 391 14.99 17.43 -24.56
N GLN A 392 14.12 18.27 -25.09
CA GLN A 392 12.68 18.10 -24.90
C GLN A 392 12.20 16.81 -25.58
N CYS A 393 11.18 16.20 -24.99
CA CYS A 393 10.59 14.98 -25.51
C CYS A 393 9.09 14.88 -25.22
N GLU A 394 8.40 14.10 -26.03
CA GLU A 394 7.05 13.61 -25.77
C GLU A 394 7.12 12.13 -25.38
N ALA A 395 6.65 11.80 -24.17
CA ALA A 395 6.61 10.44 -23.69
C ALA A 395 5.16 9.95 -23.57
N LYS A 396 4.89 8.73 -24.05
CA LYS A 396 3.58 8.09 -23.99
C LYS A 396 3.73 6.61 -23.65
N MET A 397 2.76 6.08 -22.88
CA MET A 397 2.65 4.65 -22.66
C MET A 397 1.76 4.04 -23.73
N VAL A 398 2.30 3.17 -24.56
CA VAL A 398 1.58 2.48 -25.63
C VAL A 398 1.70 0.97 -25.41
N GLY A 399 0.59 0.29 -25.18
CA GLY A 399 0.59 -1.15 -24.93
C GLY A 399 1.47 -1.59 -23.75
N GLY A 400 1.63 -0.73 -22.72
CA GLY A 400 2.49 -0.98 -21.56
C GLY A 400 3.98 -0.75 -21.79
N ARG A 401 4.37 -0.23 -22.96
CA ARG A 401 5.75 0.19 -23.29
C ARG A 401 5.85 1.71 -23.32
N LEU A 402 6.97 2.21 -22.83
CA LEU A 402 7.30 3.64 -22.88
C LEU A 402 7.85 3.95 -24.27
N GLU A 403 7.16 4.82 -25.00
CA GLU A 403 7.63 5.41 -26.26
C GLU A 403 8.00 6.87 -26.00
N ILE A 404 9.22 7.25 -26.41
CA ILE A 404 9.75 8.60 -26.25
C ILE A 404 10.10 9.14 -27.63
N LYS A 405 9.54 10.30 -27.96
CA LYS A 405 9.84 11.04 -29.19
C LYS A 405 10.67 12.26 -28.82
N LYS A 406 11.92 12.31 -29.32
CA LYS A 406 12.81 13.45 -29.18
C LYS A 406 12.31 14.65 -29.99
N ILE A 407 12.49 15.85 -29.48
CA ILE A 407 12.24 17.12 -30.20
C ILE A 407 13.62 17.70 -30.56
N ASP A 408 14.00 17.55 -31.80
CA ASP A 408 15.29 18.02 -32.30
C ASP A 408 15.42 19.55 -32.24
N GLY A 409 16.62 20.03 -31.98
CA GLY A 409 16.91 21.47 -31.86
C GLY A 409 16.53 22.08 -30.49
N SER A 410 16.10 21.25 -29.52
CA SER A 410 15.76 21.67 -28.18
C SER A 410 16.86 21.34 -27.15
N GLU A 411 18.03 20.91 -27.59
CA GLU A 411 19.12 20.47 -26.75
C GLU A 411 19.59 21.59 -25.79
N LYS A 412 19.83 21.22 -24.55
CA LYS A 412 20.32 22.09 -23.48
C LYS A 412 21.34 21.36 -22.63
N ASP A 413 22.42 22.02 -22.29
CA ASP A 413 23.43 21.48 -21.38
C ASP A 413 23.12 21.94 -19.95
N LEU A 414 22.90 20.96 -19.05
CA LEU A 414 22.70 21.19 -17.63
C LEU A 414 24.03 20.99 -16.92
N PRO A 415 24.67 22.04 -16.39
CA PRO A 415 25.93 21.90 -15.64
C PRO A 415 25.74 20.97 -14.44
N ALA A 416 26.64 20.00 -14.28
CA ALA A 416 26.55 18.99 -13.21
C ALA A 416 27.91 18.65 -12.64
N ASP A 417 28.01 18.61 -11.33
CA ASP A 417 29.13 18.09 -10.58
C ASP A 417 28.87 16.64 -10.15
N LEU A 418 27.58 16.25 -10.12
CA LEU A 418 27.10 14.91 -9.86
C LEU A 418 25.85 14.64 -10.71
N ILE A 419 25.79 13.49 -11.37
CA ILE A 419 24.61 13.00 -12.08
C ILE A 419 24.12 11.72 -11.42
N VAL A 420 22.85 11.66 -11.08
CA VAL A 420 22.23 10.49 -10.44
C VAL A 420 21.18 9.88 -11.37
N SER A 421 21.39 8.63 -11.76
CA SER A 421 20.45 7.86 -12.58
C SER A 421 19.39 7.20 -11.70
N ALA A 422 18.14 7.65 -11.81
CA ALA A 422 16.96 7.15 -11.10
C ALA A 422 15.90 6.56 -12.06
N ILE A 423 16.35 5.90 -13.14
CA ILE A 423 15.51 5.38 -14.23
C ILE A 423 15.09 3.92 -14.06
N GLY A 424 15.17 3.41 -12.86
CA GLY A 424 14.73 2.07 -12.49
C GLY A 424 15.82 1.23 -11.85
N GLN A 425 15.45 0.00 -11.54
CA GLN A 425 16.25 -0.94 -10.77
C GLN A 425 16.45 -2.25 -11.54
N SER A 426 17.44 -3.04 -11.13
CA SER A 426 17.75 -4.37 -11.65
C SER A 426 17.98 -5.36 -10.53
N ILE A 427 17.76 -6.62 -10.83
CA ILE A 427 17.98 -7.74 -9.89
C ILE A 427 19.38 -8.29 -10.12
N ASP A 428 20.07 -8.56 -9.02
CA ASP A 428 21.35 -9.26 -9.06
C ASP A 428 21.11 -10.76 -8.83
N PHE A 429 21.33 -11.55 -9.87
CA PHE A 429 21.20 -13.01 -9.87
C PHE A 429 22.52 -13.75 -9.66
N THR A 430 23.58 -13.09 -9.23
CA THR A 430 24.89 -13.74 -9.02
C THR A 430 24.77 -14.96 -8.11
N GLY A 431 25.12 -16.14 -8.65
CA GLY A 431 24.97 -17.44 -7.99
C GLY A 431 23.54 -18.02 -7.98
N LEU A 432 22.57 -17.31 -8.55
CA LEU A 432 21.17 -17.70 -8.67
C LEU A 432 20.63 -17.54 -10.11
N GLU A 433 21.51 -17.58 -11.10
CA GLU A 433 21.21 -17.33 -12.53
C GLU A 433 20.13 -18.28 -13.07
N VAL A 434 20.03 -19.48 -12.50
CA VAL A 434 19.03 -20.52 -12.85
C VAL A 434 17.58 -20.05 -12.66
N PHE A 435 17.34 -19.00 -11.86
CA PHE A 435 16.01 -18.43 -11.62
C PHE A 435 15.70 -17.26 -12.54
N ASN A 436 16.68 -16.72 -13.26
CA ASN A 436 16.46 -15.63 -14.22
C ASN A 436 15.71 -16.16 -15.45
N ASN A 437 14.56 -15.58 -15.75
CA ASN A 437 13.73 -15.93 -16.91
C ASN A 437 14.26 -15.37 -18.25
N GLY A 438 15.49 -14.85 -18.30
CA GLY A 438 16.10 -14.22 -19.46
C GLY A 438 15.64 -12.76 -19.71
N LYS A 439 14.74 -12.24 -18.87
CA LYS A 439 14.28 -10.83 -18.91
C LYS A 439 14.67 -10.05 -17.65
N GLY A 440 15.56 -10.62 -16.83
CA GLY A 440 16.00 -10.00 -15.57
C GLY A 440 14.93 -10.07 -14.45
N ALA A 441 14.09 -11.11 -14.42
CA ALA A 441 13.10 -11.33 -13.39
C ALA A 441 12.87 -12.84 -13.16
N ILE A 442 12.10 -13.21 -12.13
CA ILE A 442 11.65 -14.58 -11.89
C ILE A 442 10.21 -14.73 -12.39
N SER A 443 9.93 -15.84 -13.10
CA SER A 443 8.58 -16.19 -13.53
C SER A 443 7.90 -17.09 -12.50
N THR A 444 6.70 -16.70 -12.07
CA THR A 444 5.89 -17.43 -11.09
C THR A 444 4.47 -17.66 -11.59
N ASP A 445 3.76 -18.55 -10.94
CA ASP A 445 2.33 -18.73 -11.10
C ASP A 445 1.52 -17.74 -10.20
N LYS A 446 0.21 -17.97 -10.08
CA LYS A 446 -0.69 -17.11 -9.26
C LYS A 446 -0.50 -17.30 -7.75
N ALA A 447 0.08 -18.41 -7.31
CA ALA A 447 0.46 -18.69 -5.92
C ALA A 447 1.90 -18.27 -5.62
N TYR A 448 2.56 -17.62 -6.58
CA TYR A 448 3.98 -17.22 -6.55
C TYR A 448 4.97 -18.39 -6.50
N ALA A 449 4.55 -19.61 -6.87
CA ALA A 449 5.45 -20.73 -7.07
C ALA A 449 6.30 -20.52 -8.34
N VAL A 450 7.59 -20.79 -8.25
CA VAL A 450 8.53 -20.64 -9.37
C VAL A 450 8.32 -21.79 -10.36
N GLN A 451 8.13 -21.45 -11.63
CA GLN A 451 7.85 -22.43 -12.67
C GLN A 451 8.95 -23.49 -12.79
N GLY A 452 8.56 -24.77 -12.74
CA GLY A 452 9.47 -25.90 -12.87
C GLY A 452 10.40 -26.13 -11.66
N LYS A 453 10.16 -25.47 -10.51
CA LYS A 453 10.94 -25.61 -9.27
C LYS A 453 10.02 -25.90 -8.07
N PRO A 454 9.59 -27.15 -7.86
CA PRO A 454 8.74 -27.49 -6.72
C PRO A 454 9.33 -27.06 -5.38
N GLY A 455 8.51 -26.50 -4.48
CA GLY A 455 8.95 -26.01 -3.17
C GLY A 455 9.66 -24.65 -3.20
N VAL A 456 9.87 -24.04 -4.37
CA VAL A 456 10.48 -22.73 -4.50
C VAL A 456 9.44 -21.70 -4.90
N TYR A 457 9.41 -20.58 -4.17
CA TYR A 457 8.50 -19.47 -4.35
C TYR A 457 9.27 -18.15 -4.51
N ALA A 458 8.67 -17.15 -5.10
CA ALA A 458 9.30 -15.83 -5.22
C ALA A 458 8.27 -14.71 -5.09
N GLY A 459 8.72 -13.53 -4.59
CA GLY A 459 7.82 -12.39 -4.43
C GLY A 459 8.55 -11.06 -4.29
N GLY A 460 7.80 -9.97 -4.38
CA GLY A 460 8.34 -8.62 -4.38
C GLY A 460 8.96 -8.23 -5.72
N ASP A 461 9.92 -7.32 -5.68
CA ASP A 461 10.51 -6.70 -6.87
C ASP A 461 11.28 -7.67 -7.76
N VAL A 462 11.64 -8.84 -7.25
CA VAL A 462 12.29 -9.91 -8.02
C VAL A 462 11.38 -10.45 -9.15
N ILE A 463 10.06 -10.30 -9.02
CA ILE A 463 9.10 -10.61 -10.08
C ILE A 463 8.89 -9.38 -10.97
N ARG A 464 8.58 -8.25 -10.34
CA ARG A 464 8.36 -6.95 -10.97
C ARG A 464 8.44 -5.86 -9.91
N PRO A 465 9.31 -4.85 -10.06
CA PRO A 465 9.35 -3.70 -9.17
C PRO A 465 7.99 -3.00 -9.09
N HIS A 466 7.51 -2.80 -7.86
CA HIS A 466 6.23 -2.18 -7.57
C HIS A 466 6.25 -1.57 -6.15
N LEU A 467 5.07 -1.39 -5.52
CA LEU A 467 4.96 -0.84 -4.16
C LEU A 467 5.45 -1.82 -3.08
N LEU A 468 5.90 -1.29 -1.95
CA LEU A 468 6.24 -2.10 -0.76
C LEU A 468 5.05 -2.96 -0.30
N THR A 469 3.83 -2.38 -0.29
CA THR A 469 2.59 -3.09 0.02
C THR A 469 2.28 -4.22 -0.97
N THR A 470 2.69 -4.09 -2.24
CA THR A 470 2.62 -5.19 -3.21
C THR A 470 3.56 -6.33 -2.82
N ALA A 471 4.78 -6.00 -2.40
CA ALA A 471 5.74 -7.00 -1.93
C ALA A 471 5.24 -7.73 -0.68
N ILE A 472 4.60 -7.02 0.27
CA ILE A 472 3.93 -7.61 1.44
C ILE A 472 2.82 -8.58 1.00
N GLY A 473 1.96 -8.17 0.07
CA GLY A 473 0.88 -9.01 -0.46
C GLY A 473 1.39 -10.26 -1.19
N HIS A 474 2.47 -10.12 -2.00
CA HIS A 474 3.13 -11.27 -2.63
C HIS A 474 3.63 -12.26 -1.57
N GLY A 475 4.27 -11.76 -0.50
CA GLY A 475 4.76 -12.56 0.61
C GLY A 475 3.64 -13.32 1.31
N ALA A 476 2.52 -12.67 1.59
CA ALA A 476 1.37 -13.28 2.25
C ALA A 476 0.74 -14.40 1.40
N ILE A 477 0.59 -14.18 0.08
CA ILE A 477 0.04 -15.20 -0.84
C ILE A 477 1.02 -16.37 -1.01
N ALA A 478 2.32 -16.06 -1.16
CA ALA A 478 3.36 -17.09 -1.26
C ALA A 478 3.42 -17.96 0.01
N ALA A 479 3.26 -17.35 1.19
CA ALA A 479 3.23 -18.10 2.46
C ALA A 479 2.07 -19.10 2.52
N ASP A 480 0.89 -18.76 2.01
CA ASP A 480 -0.21 -19.71 1.90
C ASP A 480 0.11 -20.85 0.91
N GLY A 481 0.75 -20.52 -0.23
CA GLY A 481 1.19 -21.54 -1.19
C GLY A 481 2.27 -22.47 -0.61
N ILE A 482 3.22 -21.93 0.14
CA ILE A 482 4.26 -22.70 0.84
C ILE A 482 3.62 -23.62 1.89
N ASP A 483 2.71 -23.11 2.72
CA ASP A 483 2.01 -23.89 3.73
C ASP A 483 1.26 -25.07 3.12
N GLN A 484 0.49 -24.82 2.06
CA GLN A 484 -0.25 -25.87 1.33
C GLN A 484 0.69 -26.91 0.73
N PHE A 485 1.80 -26.49 0.13
CA PHE A 485 2.82 -27.41 -0.39
C PHE A 485 3.43 -28.29 0.72
N LEU A 486 3.79 -27.70 1.86
CA LEU A 486 4.39 -28.40 2.99
C LEU A 486 3.42 -29.38 3.67
N LEU A 487 2.12 -29.08 3.64
CA LEU A 487 1.07 -29.95 4.17
C LEU A 487 0.56 -30.98 3.15
N GLY A 488 1.00 -30.91 1.89
CA GLY A 488 0.54 -31.80 0.81
C GLY A 488 -0.92 -31.59 0.44
N VAL A 489 -1.44 -30.37 0.62
CA VAL A 489 -2.82 -29.99 0.29
C VAL A 489 -2.84 -29.27 -1.07
N GLU A 490 -3.89 -29.49 -1.86
CA GLU A 490 -4.06 -28.78 -3.13
C GLU A 490 -4.18 -27.26 -2.89
N ALA A 491 -3.46 -26.48 -3.71
CA ALA A 491 -3.42 -25.04 -3.58
C ALA A 491 -4.80 -24.41 -3.88
N GLY A 492 -5.51 -24.03 -2.83
CA GLY A 492 -6.72 -23.24 -2.92
C GLY A 492 -6.43 -21.78 -3.27
N ARG A 493 -7.37 -21.12 -3.95
CA ARG A 493 -7.27 -19.67 -4.17
C ARG A 493 -7.46 -18.94 -2.85
N ARG A 494 -6.45 -18.18 -2.42
CA ARG A 494 -6.64 -17.22 -1.32
C ARG A 494 -7.63 -16.15 -1.80
N PRO A 495 -8.74 -15.93 -1.09
CA PRO A 495 -9.56 -14.74 -1.35
C PRO A 495 -8.66 -13.52 -1.08
N LYS A 496 -8.56 -12.63 -2.06
CA LYS A 496 -7.73 -11.41 -1.94
C LYS A 496 -8.19 -10.53 -0.76
N ILE A 497 -9.36 -10.78 -0.23
CA ILE A 497 -10.05 -9.88 0.67
C ILE A 497 -11.05 -10.65 1.51
N ASP A 498 -11.21 -10.18 2.74
CA ASP A 498 -12.27 -10.56 3.67
C ASP A 498 -12.11 -11.97 4.24
N VAL A 499 -11.04 -12.12 5.05
CA VAL A 499 -10.86 -13.30 5.92
C VAL A 499 -11.98 -13.35 6.99
N HIS A 500 -12.55 -12.19 7.35
CA HIS A 500 -13.64 -12.04 8.30
C HIS A 500 -15.00 -12.07 7.62
N VAL A 501 -15.24 -13.13 6.90
CA VAL A 501 -16.50 -13.36 6.20
C VAL A 501 -17.60 -13.62 7.22
N PHE A 502 -18.76 -12.95 7.03
CA PHE A 502 -19.97 -13.35 7.74
C PHE A 502 -20.38 -14.76 7.28
N ASP A 503 -20.18 -15.72 8.14
CA ASP A 503 -20.59 -17.10 7.90
C ASP A 503 -21.94 -17.35 8.56
N LEU A 504 -23.00 -17.36 7.75
CA LEU A 504 -24.36 -17.60 8.19
C LEU A 504 -24.51 -18.94 8.89
N MET A 505 -23.92 -20.00 8.35
CA MET A 505 -24.06 -21.35 8.91
C MET A 505 -23.38 -21.46 10.27
N ARG A 506 -22.21 -20.85 10.42
CA ARG A 506 -21.53 -20.74 11.72
C ARG A 506 -22.37 -19.96 12.73
N LYS A 507 -22.94 -18.83 12.32
CA LYS A 507 -23.80 -18.00 13.20
C LYS A 507 -25.06 -18.73 13.64
N LEU A 508 -25.64 -19.54 12.79
CA LEU A 508 -26.81 -20.37 13.14
C LEU A 508 -26.41 -21.49 14.11
N ALA A 509 -25.27 -22.13 13.87
CA ALA A 509 -24.73 -23.14 14.79
C ALA A 509 -24.41 -22.55 16.18
N GLU A 510 -23.79 -21.37 16.25
CA GLU A 510 -23.53 -20.62 17.48
C GLU A 510 -24.83 -20.30 18.26
N LYS A 511 -25.96 -20.14 17.57
CA LYS A 511 -27.30 -19.94 18.17
C LYS A 511 -28.04 -21.25 18.48
N GLY A 512 -27.38 -22.38 18.30
CA GLY A 512 -28.00 -23.70 18.53
C GLY A 512 -29.10 -24.05 17.53
N THR A 513 -29.09 -23.42 16.36
CA THR A 513 -30.09 -23.66 15.31
C THR A 513 -29.50 -24.59 14.26
N THR A 514 -30.12 -25.77 14.10
CA THR A 514 -29.78 -26.72 13.03
C THR A 514 -30.72 -26.46 11.85
N ILE A 515 -30.16 -26.03 10.73
CA ILE A 515 -30.90 -25.92 9.49
C ILE A 515 -30.70 -27.23 8.73
N GLY A 516 -31.80 -27.86 8.33
CA GLY A 516 -31.77 -28.96 7.38
C GLY A 516 -31.12 -28.52 6.06
N ARG A 517 -30.60 -29.44 5.28
CA ARG A 517 -30.01 -29.16 3.97
C ARG A 517 -31.03 -28.42 3.11
N ILE A 518 -30.77 -27.14 2.86
CA ILE A 518 -31.62 -26.33 1.98
C ILE A 518 -31.27 -26.76 0.55
N SER A 519 -32.19 -27.45 -0.10
CA SER A 519 -32.02 -27.92 -1.48
C SER A 519 -32.45 -26.89 -2.51
N GLU A 520 -33.17 -25.85 -2.11
CA GLU A 520 -33.67 -24.77 -2.97
C GLU A 520 -33.50 -23.39 -2.32
N PRO A 521 -33.36 -22.33 -3.13
CA PRO A 521 -33.32 -20.95 -2.61
C PRO A 521 -34.62 -20.64 -1.85
N LEU A 522 -34.49 -20.16 -0.63
CA LEU A 522 -35.63 -19.72 0.17
C LEU A 522 -36.07 -18.34 -0.31
N CYS A 523 -37.07 -18.34 -1.18
CA CYS A 523 -37.86 -17.14 -1.46
C CYS A 523 -39.09 -17.12 -0.57
N GLY A 524 -39.24 -16.08 0.23
CA GLY A 524 -40.43 -15.91 1.04
C GLY A 524 -40.12 -15.67 2.52
N THR A 525 -41.18 -15.38 3.25
CA THR A 525 -41.14 -15.17 4.70
C THR A 525 -41.03 -16.50 5.40
N ASP A 526 -39.96 -16.70 6.14
CA ASP A 526 -39.90 -17.79 7.07
C ASP A 526 -40.31 -17.29 8.46
N THR A 527 -41.33 -17.90 9.04
CA THR A 527 -41.82 -17.61 10.40
C THR A 527 -41.01 -18.31 11.47
N SER A 528 -40.05 -19.14 11.09
CA SER A 528 -39.15 -19.80 12.03
C SER A 528 -38.18 -18.80 12.66
N LYS A 529 -37.72 -19.08 13.88
CA LYS A 529 -36.67 -18.28 14.56
C LYS A 529 -35.34 -18.28 13.82
N ALA A 530 -35.19 -19.14 12.82
CA ALA A 530 -34.01 -19.31 11.98
C ALA A 530 -34.23 -18.80 10.55
N ALA A 531 -35.05 -17.77 10.36
CA ALA A 531 -35.32 -17.21 9.03
C ALA A 531 -34.01 -16.93 8.30
N VAL A 532 -33.75 -17.73 7.27
CA VAL A 532 -32.66 -17.51 6.32
C VAL A 532 -33.27 -16.80 5.14
N HIS A 533 -33.16 -15.47 5.16
CA HIS A 533 -33.54 -14.67 4.01
C HIS A 533 -32.54 -14.85 2.89
N ASN A 534 -32.87 -14.43 1.69
CA ASN A 534 -31.97 -14.38 0.56
C ASN A 534 -30.69 -13.64 0.95
N TYR A 535 -29.65 -14.40 1.21
CA TYR A 535 -28.33 -13.88 1.57
C TYR A 535 -27.28 -14.52 0.67
N ASP A 536 -26.42 -13.70 0.10
CA ASP A 536 -25.31 -14.14 -0.75
C ASP A 536 -24.03 -13.39 -0.34
N ASN A 537 -22.95 -14.15 -0.16
CA ASN A 537 -21.62 -13.57 0.07
C ASN A 537 -20.85 -13.55 -1.25
N ARG A 538 -20.72 -12.36 -1.82
CA ARG A 538 -19.99 -12.09 -3.07
C ARG A 538 -18.66 -11.40 -2.85
N SER A 539 -18.16 -11.32 -1.62
CA SER A 539 -16.95 -10.56 -1.31
C SER A 539 -15.69 -11.09 -1.99
N ASP A 540 -15.65 -12.36 -2.37
CA ASP A 540 -14.54 -12.97 -3.10
C ASP A 540 -14.49 -12.60 -4.60
N ARG A 541 -15.60 -12.15 -5.18
CA ARG A 541 -15.74 -11.91 -6.62
C ARG A 541 -16.32 -10.56 -7.00
N TYR A 542 -16.93 -9.83 -6.05
CA TYR A 542 -17.62 -8.60 -6.35
C TYR A 542 -17.15 -7.43 -5.49
N VAL A 543 -16.57 -6.44 -6.14
CA VAL A 543 -16.19 -5.15 -5.54
C VAL A 543 -17.25 -4.12 -5.87
N ILE A 544 -17.79 -3.45 -4.87
CA ILE A 544 -18.84 -2.44 -5.03
C ILE A 544 -18.33 -1.28 -5.91
N ALA A 545 -19.10 -0.95 -6.94
CA ALA A 545 -18.90 0.24 -7.74
C ALA A 545 -19.64 1.44 -7.13
N HIS A 546 -19.05 2.62 -7.25
CA HIS A 546 -19.59 3.86 -6.66
C HIS A 546 -20.87 4.36 -7.34
N ASP A 547 -21.03 4.09 -8.64
CA ASP A 547 -22.20 4.48 -9.44
C ASP A 547 -23.46 3.67 -9.10
N GLU A 548 -23.32 2.59 -8.34
CA GLU A 548 -24.41 1.78 -7.82
C GLU A 548 -24.92 2.24 -6.45
N LEU A 549 -24.31 3.26 -5.83
CA LEU A 549 -24.58 3.66 -4.46
C LEU A 549 -25.45 4.91 -4.38
N PHE A 550 -26.35 4.93 -3.38
CA PHE A 550 -27.11 6.12 -3.00
C PHE A 550 -26.27 7.04 -2.11
N LEU A 551 -25.53 7.95 -2.72
CA LEU A 551 -24.57 8.81 -2.00
C LEU A 551 -25.24 9.95 -1.22
N GLY A 552 -26.51 10.27 -1.50
CA GLY A 552 -27.26 11.33 -0.81
C GLY A 552 -27.49 11.12 0.69
N HIS A 553 -27.24 9.92 1.19
CA HIS A 553 -27.29 9.63 2.63
C HIS A 553 -26.11 10.27 3.41
N PHE A 554 -24.97 10.45 2.77
CA PHE A 554 -23.76 10.90 3.45
C PHE A 554 -23.63 12.42 3.43
N GLN A 555 -23.57 13.00 4.64
CA GLN A 555 -23.33 14.43 4.81
C GLN A 555 -21.82 14.72 4.64
N TYR A 556 -21.54 15.96 4.22
CA TYR A 556 -20.17 16.45 4.19
C TYR A 556 -19.54 16.38 5.58
N THR A 557 -18.37 15.77 5.65
CA THR A 557 -17.57 15.69 6.88
C THR A 557 -16.11 15.94 6.50
N PRO A 558 -15.49 17.01 6.99
CA PRO A 558 -14.11 17.34 6.63
C PRO A 558 -13.17 16.21 7.03
N ARG A 559 -12.16 15.98 6.19
CA ARG A 559 -11.11 15.00 6.45
C ARG A 559 -10.21 15.47 7.60
N ASN A 560 -9.90 14.58 8.54
CA ASN A 560 -8.84 14.79 9.51
C ASN A 560 -7.50 14.50 8.83
N LYS A 561 -6.71 15.54 8.58
CA LYS A 561 -5.40 15.42 7.92
C LYS A 561 -4.32 15.36 8.98
N ARG A 562 -3.31 14.51 8.75
CA ARG A 562 -2.08 14.51 9.53
C ARG A 562 -1.39 15.87 9.38
N HIS A 563 -0.72 16.29 10.41
CA HIS A 563 0.17 17.46 10.31
C HIS A 563 1.42 17.07 9.51
N ILE A 564 1.77 17.89 8.54
CA ILE A 564 3.00 17.74 7.75
C ILE A 564 3.79 19.02 7.93
N THR A 565 4.99 18.91 8.47
CA THR A 565 5.93 20.03 8.54
C THR A 565 6.48 20.28 7.15
N HIS A 566 6.12 21.40 6.56
CA HIS A 566 6.63 21.83 5.27
C HIS A 566 7.97 22.56 5.45
N LEU A 567 8.99 22.07 4.76
CA LEU A 567 10.28 22.74 4.68
C LEU A 567 10.28 23.70 3.49
N ASN A 568 10.90 24.85 3.67
CA ASN A 568 11.22 25.76 2.60
C ASN A 568 12.71 25.64 2.22
N LYS A 569 13.13 26.41 1.23
CA LYS A 569 14.48 26.40 0.70
C LYS A 569 15.56 26.64 1.78
N GLU A 570 15.28 27.50 2.74
CA GLU A 570 16.21 27.86 3.81
C GLU A 570 16.24 26.81 4.93
N SER A 571 15.07 26.28 5.31
CA SER A 571 14.95 25.32 6.41
C SER A 571 15.26 23.86 6.02
N ALA A 572 15.36 23.56 4.72
CA ALA A 572 15.63 22.21 4.25
C ALA A 572 17.08 21.75 4.50
N LEU A 573 18.04 22.69 4.43
CA LEU A 573 19.47 22.36 4.53
C LEU A 573 19.81 21.73 5.89
N GLY A 574 20.36 20.49 5.82
CA GLY A 574 20.76 19.74 7.01
C GLY A 574 19.61 19.19 7.86
N ASN A 575 18.37 19.38 7.44
CA ASN A 575 17.19 18.92 8.17
C ASN A 575 16.77 17.54 7.67
N PHE A 576 16.92 16.52 8.52
CA PHE A 576 16.54 15.14 8.28
C PHE A 576 15.59 14.61 9.36
N GLU A 577 14.84 15.50 10.02
CA GLU A 577 13.80 15.13 10.98
C GLU A 577 12.56 14.60 10.26
N GLU A 578 11.83 13.71 10.91
CA GLU A 578 10.52 13.25 10.42
C GLU A 578 9.53 14.43 10.38
N ARG A 579 8.75 14.50 9.30
CA ARG A 579 7.83 15.62 9.05
C ARG A 579 6.35 15.26 9.14
N LEU A 580 6.05 14.00 9.43
CA LEU A 580 4.69 13.48 9.40
C LEU A 580 4.24 13.03 10.77
N ASP A 581 3.40 13.85 11.43
CA ASP A 581 2.81 13.49 12.71
C ASP A 581 1.59 12.58 12.55
N PRO A 582 1.41 11.55 13.41
CA PRO A 582 0.20 10.73 13.41
C PRO A 582 -1.03 11.55 13.84
N LEU A 583 -2.22 11.04 13.56
CA LEU A 583 -3.47 11.54 14.15
C LEU A 583 -3.53 11.20 15.65
N ASP A 584 -4.23 12.00 16.44
CA ASP A 584 -4.59 11.65 17.80
C ASP A 584 -5.82 10.71 17.87
N ASP A 585 -6.11 10.16 19.07
CA ASP A 585 -7.24 9.25 19.32
C ASP A 585 -8.59 9.82 18.84
N LYS A 586 -8.84 11.10 19.06
CA LYS A 586 -10.11 11.75 18.68
C LYS A 586 -10.19 11.95 17.16
N GLN A 587 -9.10 12.35 16.57
CA GLN A 587 -9.00 12.57 15.12
C GLN A 587 -9.13 11.25 14.36
N VAL A 588 -8.47 10.18 14.81
CA VAL A 588 -8.53 8.86 14.14
C VAL A 588 -9.93 8.26 14.21
N VAL A 589 -10.63 8.39 15.35
CA VAL A 589 -12.03 7.97 15.47
C VAL A 589 -12.93 8.81 14.58
N GLY A 590 -12.71 10.13 14.52
CA GLY A 590 -13.43 11.03 13.63
C GLY A 590 -13.24 10.66 12.18
N GLU A 591 -12.01 10.31 11.78
CA GLU A 591 -11.69 9.89 10.42
C GLU A 591 -12.34 8.55 10.06
N ALA A 592 -12.27 7.56 10.96
CA ALA A 592 -12.91 6.27 10.74
C ALA A 592 -14.45 6.36 10.62
N LYS A 593 -15.09 7.32 11.30
CA LYS A 593 -16.54 7.58 11.17
C LYS A 593 -16.95 8.06 9.80
N ARG A 594 -16.03 8.57 8.99
CA ARG A 594 -16.30 8.94 7.59
C ARG A 594 -16.45 7.73 6.67
N CYS A 595 -16.08 6.52 7.13
CA CYS A 595 -16.21 5.29 6.35
C CYS A 595 -17.67 4.97 6.05
N MET A 596 -17.97 4.71 4.77
CA MET A 596 -19.30 4.41 4.27
C MET A 596 -19.73 2.95 4.47
N SER A 597 -18.85 2.06 4.97
CA SER A 597 -19.10 0.61 5.08
C SER A 597 -19.54 -0.07 3.79
N CYS A 598 -19.02 0.33 2.65
CA CYS A 598 -19.38 -0.26 1.34
C CYS A 598 -19.42 -1.79 1.41
N GLY A 599 -20.46 -2.41 0.85
CA GLY A 599 -20.66 -3.85 0.83
C GLY A 599 -21.23 -4.48 2.10
N LEU A 600 -21.53 -3.68 3.13
CA LEU A 600 -22.24 -4.14 4.34
C LEU A 600 -23.34 -3.17 4.73
N CYS A 601 -24.36 -3.68 5.42
CA CYS A 601 -25.34 -2.82 6.07
C CYS A 601 -24.73 -2.13 7.29
N PHE A 602 -25.01 -0.84 7.50
CA PHE A 602 -24.62 -0.07 8.70
C PHE A 602 -25.82 0.54 9.41
N GLU A 603 -27.01 0.00 9.18
CA GLU A 603 -28.25 0.36 9.90
C GLU A 603 -28.73 1.80 9.67
N CYS A 604 -28.65 2.30 8.42
CA CYS A 604 -29.13 3.65 8.07
C CYS A 604 -30.66 3.77 7.99
N ASP A 605 -31.38 2.65 8.01
CA ASP A 605 -32.85 2.57 7.93
C ASP A 605 -33.50 3.03 6.62
N ASN A 606 -32.76 3.50 5.62
CA ASN A 606 -33.32 3.99 4.37
C ASN A 606 -34.24 2.98 3.70
N CYS A 607 -33.85 1.71 3.62
CA CYS A 607 -34.67 0.66 3.01
C CYS A 607 -35.99 0.41 3.77
N VAL A 608 -36.01 0.65 5.09
CA VAL A 608 -37.23 0.56 5.91
C VAL A 608 -38.15 1.77 5.67
N VAL A 609 -37.54 2.97 5.71
CA VAL A 609 -38.30 4.24 5.60
C VAL A 609 -38.91 4.42 4.21
N TYR A 610 -38.18 4.09 3.16
CA TYR A 610 -38.63 4.28 1.77
C TYR A 610 -39.41 3.09 1.20
N CYS A 611 -39.61 2.00 1.94
CA CYS A 611 -40.41 0.88 1.44
C CYS A 611 -41.91 1.22 1.37
N PRO A 612 -42.53 1.31 0.17
CA PRO A 612 -43.93 1.71 0.05
C PRO A 612 -44.92 0.69 0.61
N GLN A 613 -44.50 -0.57 0.72
CA GLN A 613 -45.32 -1.68 1.22
C GLN A 613 -45.00 -2.04 2.68
N THR A 614 -44.12 -1.30 3.34
CA THR A 614 -43.60 -1.68 4.68
C THR A 614 -43.13 -3.15 4.76
N ALA A 615 -42.66 -3.66 3.63
CA ALA A 615 -42.15 -5.04 3.52
C ALA A 615 -40.77 -5.20 4.14
N VAL A 616 -39.93 -4.15 4.12
CA VAL A 616 -38.63 -4.16 4.79
C VAL A 616 -38.79 -3.69 6.23
N TYR A 617 -38.31 -4.46 7.19
CA TYR A 617 -38.47 -4.18 8.61
C TYR A 617 -37.18 -4.44 9.39
N LYS A 618 -37.09 -3.88 10.60
CA LYS A 618 -35.96 -4.08 11.52
C LYS A 618 -36.11 -5.38 12.30
N VAL A 619 -35.03 -6.13 12.35
CA VAL A 619 -34.91 -7.36 13.17
C VAL A 619 -34.12 -7.02 14.42
N LYS A 620 -34.50 -7.59 15.57
CA LYS A 620 -33.73 -7.42 16.82
C LYS A 620 -32.32 -8.01 16.66
N LYS A 621 -31.32 -7.36 17.27
CA LYS A 621 -29.91 -7.82 17.23
C LYS A 621 -29.73 -9.28 17.65
N THR A 622 -30.54 -9.73 18.63
CA THR A 622 -30.56 -11.11 19.11
C THR A 622 -31.19 -12.12 18.14
N GLU A 623 -31.96 -11.63 17.17
CA GLU A 623 -32.71 -12.45 16.22
C GLU A 623 -32.11 -12.39 14.81
N SER A 624 -31.15 -11.47 14.57
CA SER A 624 -30.51 -11.34 13.28
C SER A 624 -29.71 -12.58 12.90
N THR A 625 -30.06 -13.19 11.76
CA THR A 625 -29.38 -14.35 11.21
C THR A 625 -28.43 -13.99 10.05
N THR A 626 -28.61 -12.79 9.45
CA THR A 626 -27.81 -12.32 8.32
C THR A 626 -26.66 -11.38 8.73
N GLY A 627 -26.43 -11.21 10.04
CA GLY A 627 -25.45 -10.27 10.58
C GLY A 627 -25.92 -8.81 10.54
N ARG A 628 -27.15 -8.56 10.05
CA ARG A 628 -27.75 -7.23 9.96
C ARG A 628 -29.19 -7.24 10.43
N TYR A 629 -29.71 -6.06 10.69
CA TYR A 629 -30.92 -5.85 11.44
C TYR A 629 -32.10 -5.44 10.56
N VAL A 630 -32.04 -5.80 9.29
CA VAL A 630 -33.11 -5.63 8.33
C VAL A 630 -33.46 -6.95 7.66
N ALA A 631 -34.73 -7.19 7.45
CA ALA A 631 -35.29 -8.34 6.76
C ALA A 631 -36.45 -7.90 5.88
N THR A 632 -36.89 -8.77 5.00
CA THR A 632 -38.02 -8.51 4.07
C THR A 632 -39.13 -9.49 4.31
N ASP A 633 -40.36 -8.97 4.45
CA ASP A 633 -41.60 -9.72 4.36
C ASP A 633 -41.93 -9.89 2.86
N TYR A 634 -41.62 -11.07 2.33
CA TYR A 634 -41.74 -11.32 0.90
C TYR A 634 -43.19 -11.44 0.44
N ASP A 635 -44.14 -11.69 1.35
CA ASP A 635 -45.58 -11.69 1.01
C ASP A 635 -46.12 -10.30 0.73
N LYS A 636 -45.47 -9.26 1.31
CA LYS A 636 -45.80 -7.85 1.07
C LYS A 636 -44.99 -7.20 -0.03
N CYS A 637 -43.85 -7.81 -0.38
CA CYS A 637 -42.91 -7.22 -1.33
C CYS A 637 -43.46 -7.26 -2.74
N ILE A 638 -43.53 -6.10 -3.41
CA ILE A 638 -43.96 -5.98 -4.81
C ILE A 638 -42.77 -5.90 -5.79
N GLY A 639 -41.57 -6.07 -5.33
CA GLY A 639 -40.38 -6.05 -6.18
C GLY A 639 -40.05 -4.68 -6.78
N CYS A 640 -40.45 -3.59 -6.15
CA CYS A 640 -40.30 -2.22 -6.69
C CYS A 640 -38.85 -1.68 -6.70
N HIS A 641 -37.88 -2.42 -6.21
CA HIS A 641 -36.45 -2.13 -6.13
C HIS A 641 -36.02 -0.90 -5.31
N ILE A 642 -36.94 -0.11 -4.76
CA ILE A 642 -36.62 1.13 -4.01
C ILE A 642 -35.60 0.86 -2.88
N CYS A 643 -35.74 -0.24 -2.13
CA CYS A 643 -34.82 -0.60 -1.06
C CYS A 643 -33.38 -0.80 -1.53
N ARG A 644 -33.19 -1.32 -2.75
CA ARG A 644 -31.89 -1.40 -3.40
C ARG A 644 -31.36 -0.01 -3.75
N ASP A 645 -32.19 0.81 -4.38
CA ASP A 645 -31.80 2.10 -4.92
C ASP A 645 -31.41 3.10 -3.83
N VAL A 646 -32.02 3.00 -2.64
CA VAL A 646 -31.69 3.83 -1.47
C VAL A 646 -30.63 3.23 -0.55
N CYS A 647 -30.10 2.03 -0.86
CA CYS A 647 -29.06 1.41 -0.05
C CYS A 647 -27.71 2.08 -0.30
N PRO A 648 -27.15 2.85 0.67
CA PRO A 648 -25.94 3.63 0.44
C PRO A 648 -24.64 2.80 0.42
N THR A 649 -24.74 1.50 0.69
CA THR A 649 -23.58 0.60 0.76
C THR A 649 -23.62 -0.53 -0.25
N GLY A 650 -24.70 -0.64 -1.06
CA GLY A 650 -24.87 -1.73 -2.01
C GLY A 650 -25.14 -3.10 -1.39
N TYR A 651 -25.55 -3.15 -0.12
CA TYR A 651 -25.85 -4.39 0.59
C TYR A 651 -27.15 -5.06 0.11
N ILE A 652 -28.08 -4.31 -0.45
CA ILE A 652 -29.33 -4.83 -1.00
C ILE A 652 -29.21 -4.89 -2.53
N GLN A 653 -29.45 -6.06 -3.09
CA GLN A 653 -29.59 -6.31 -4.53
C GLN A 653 -30.98 -6.86 -4.82
N MET A 654 -31.37 -6.94 -6.09
CA MET A 654 -32.63 -7.55 -6.49
C MET A 654 -32.35 -8.86 -7.25
N GLY A 655 -32.84 -9.96 -6.73
CA GLY A 655 -32.63 -11.30 -7.27
C GLY A 655 -33.91 -12.11 -7.34
N LEU A 656 -33.81 -13.33 -7.86
CA LEU A 656 -34.91 -14.31 -7.93
C LEU A 656 -34.88 -15.31 -6.75
N GLY A 657 -34.12 -14.99 -5.69
CA GLY A 657 -33.96 -15.90 -4.58
C GLY A 657 -32.90 -16.99 -4.84
N GLU A 658 -31.87 -16.65 -5.60
CA GLU A 658 -30.72 -17.52 -5.88
C GLU A 658 -29.74 -17.58 -4.70
#